data_a22a3e148d8bffae9e0a4f5b296766a4
#
_entry.id   a22a3e148d8bffae9e0a4f5b296766a4
#
_cell.length_a   1.000
_cell.length_b   1.000
_cell.length_c   1.000
_cell.angle_alpha   90.00
_cell.angle_beta   90.00
_cell.angle_gamma   90.00
#
_symmetry.space_group_name_H-M   'P 1'
#
loop_
_entity.id
_entity.type
_entity.pdbx_description
1 polymer ?
#
loop_
_entity_poly.entity_id
_entity_poly.type
_entity_poly.pdbx_seq_one_letter_code
_entity_poly.pdbx_strand_id
1 'polypeptide(L)'
;MNDFKKLLMGGVAAFSLVAVAGSAAAQTAPAATNPADEEEAIEVEQIVVTGSRIRRDAFNSASPVQVITAEEATLEGLTDMGELLQTSPAAAGSAQINNQLTGFVVGGGQGANTLSLRGLGAQRTLTLLNGRRAGPAGTQGQVQAFDLNTIPLSMVERVEILSDGASSIYGSDAIAGVVNIITRRNLDGFDIGANVNRSFDGGGETQRHYLAWGNTTDRGSLMVGLDYYRQEPLTRGERDDTGCAADYLFDPNDQTTRLDHLDLSGDYKCSNLFASALRVGGMDLIYNQPGVTYPTAQEGNNSFVAGMSRQNRAGFPATYPYGLFDSPLYDRTTIISPTTRYTATVMGHYEISPGTEIYGEFLINRRESEQFGVRQFFPSINASNPGNTRPDTGLSFGMSSLPIIGVSTDQAQQVDYMRALAGMRGDFGSTGFLAGWDWDIYAQFSRSEGTYDRDFIYNDRVVATTGALGCNQAAITISGGQCSSLTAGFVPWTSQRVLEGGFNAEERAFLFGRERGVTIYEHQFVEGSISGDLFTLPAGPVGAALGFQIRREELDDTPGPNSIAANLWSSSAAGRTAGEDTVKEVFAEVEVPLVADQPFFENLTLNLSGRVSDYESYGQTSTYKVGLNWQITPEWRLRTSNGDSFRAPALYELYLANQTSFLGQLSIDPCINWELNGNANIQANCAAAGVPSGYTGAGSSSALITAGGGAGILEAETARANTVGLIWTPEWARFSVALDYFDIVVNDQVRQFGAASILNQCYSSSNFASEPFCTLHTRSAGPVPQVLSVQNNYVNVASQWNRGLDLNLRYAVETPIGDLTFNGQVTWQLEDQTQLLNASAPQDVNGSTFAFTNGGPDVSGRFSTTLRNGNWTYFWATTFIGKGSDTEVFGAGSDIINSTRLSSTCRTPANVTAPCSTLTNGSGALPAGTVVVPLQAYTKQYVEATSYHDVSARYQMDDWTFQAGIQNLFDERPPAQSSTQSFRIGTAALNAYDIIGRRGFVQVTRRF
;
A
#
# COMPACT_ATOMS: atom_id res chain seq x y z
N MET A 1 27.77 2.45 -0.64
CA MET A 1 28.03 3.86 -0.27
C MET A 1 29.14 4.53 -1.10
N ASN A 2 30.20 3.83 -1.47
CA ASN A 2 31.28 4.42 -2.27
C ASN A 2 30.98 4.57 -3.77
N ASP A 3 30.18 3.70 -4.36
CA ASP A 3 29.97 3.67 -5.83
C ASP A 3 28.90 4.66 -6.29
N PHE A 4 27.86 4.86 -5.51
CA PHE A 4 26.83 5.88 -5.81
C PHE A 4 27.40 7.31 -5.68
N LYS A 5 28.24 7.57 -4.67
CA LYS A 5 28.96 8.84 -4.56
C LYS A 5 29.94 9.04 -5.70
N LYS A 6 30.55 7.97 -6.20
CA LYS A 6 31.41 8.03 -7.38
C LYS A 6 30.64 8.29 -8.67
N LEU A 7 29.42 7.73 -8.80
CA LEU A 7 28.56 7.97 -9.96
C LEU A 7 28.05 9.43 -9.99
N LEU A 8 27.64 9.96 -8.84
CA LEU A 8 27.25 11.36 -8.70
C LEU A 8 28.43 12.33 -8.95
N MET A 9 29.60 12.05 -8.40
CA MET A 9 30.79 12.88 -8.62
C MET A 9 31.40 12.70 -10.02
N GLY A 10 31.30 11.50 -10.62
CA GLY A 10 31.74 11.22 -11.99
C GLY A 10 30.86 11.91 -13.03
N GLY A 11 29.54 11.96 -12.81
CA GLY A 11 28.59 12.69 -13.66
C GLY A 11 28.83 14.19 -13.66
N VAL A 12 29.08 14.78 -12.50
CA VAL A 12 29.39 16.20 -12.35
C VAL A 12 30.74 16.58 -12.98
N ALA A 13 31.75 15.69 -12.90
CA ALA A 13 33.05 15.95 -13.49
C ALA A 13 33.09 15.84 -15.03
N ALA A 14 32.26 14.99 -15.62
CA ALA A 14 32.14 14.87 -17.08
C ALA A 14 31.41 16.07 -17.72
N PHE A 15 30.49 16.72 -16.99
CA PHE A 15 29.80 17.94 -17.45
C PHE A 15 30.61 19.21 -17.25
N SER A 16 31.59 19.26 -16.36
CA SER A 16 32.42 20.43 -16.11
C SER A 16 33.39 20.72 -17.27
N LEU A 17 33.58 19.81 -18.21
CA LEU A 17 34.51 19.97 -19.34
C LEU A 17 33.87 20.55 -20.62
N VAL A 18 32.54 20.72 -20.66
CA VAL A 18 31.81 21.31 -21.79
C VAL A 18 31.43 22.78 -21.56
N ALA A 19 31.50 23.27 -20.33
CA ALA A 19 31.03 24.60 -19.93
C ALA A 19 32.11 25.73 -20.04
N VAL A 20 33.32 25.48 -20.57
CA VAL A 20 34.39 26.47 -20.60
C VAL A 20 34.66 27.08 -21.99
N ALA A 21 33.76 26.92 -22.95
CA ALA A 21 33.91 27.54 -24.25
C ALA A 21 32.73 28.47 -24.59
N GLY A 22 32.65 29.59 -23.93
CA GLY A 22 31.60 30.62 -24.28
C GLY A 22 31.59 31.83 -23.39
N SER A 23 32.72 32.50 -23.20
CA SER A 23 32.71 33.85 -22.61
C SER A 23 33.06 34.86 -23.68
N ALA A 24 32.11 35.71 -24.00
CA ALA A 24 32.23 37.16 -24.22
C ALA A 24 31.17 37.69 -25.21
N ALA A 25 30.21 38.44 -24.67
CA ALA A 25 29.94 39.78 -25.18
C ALA A 25 28.71 40.32 -24.46
N ALA A 26 28.99 41.20 -23.49
CA ALA A 26 27.96 42.08 -22.98
C ALA A 26 27.65 43.11 -24.05
N GLN A 27 26.41 43.17 -24.51
CA GLN A 27 25.86 44.34 -25.22
C GLN A 27 24.69 44.91 -24.44
N THR A 28 24.78 46.23 -24.24
CA THR A 28 23.89 47.14 -23.56
C THR A 28 22.45 47.07 -24.07
N ALA A 29 21.50 46.95 -23.14
CA ALA A 29 20.07 47.04 -23.39
C ALA A 29 19.63 48.44 -23.76
N PRO A 30 18.69 48.62 -24.68
CA PRO A 30 17.95 49.86 -24.86
C PRO A 30 16.78 49.94 -23.88
N ALA A 31 16.47 51.19 -23.48
CA ALA A 31 15.48 51.54 -22.49
C ALA A 31 14.06 51.06 -22.82
N ALA A 32 13.36 50.63 -21.78
CA ALA A 32 11.96 50.26 -21.78
C ALA A 32 11.02 51.37 -22.28
N THR A 33 10.22 51.05 -23.28
CA THR A 33 8.97 51.76 -23.58
C THR A 33 7.81 50.96 -23.01
N ASN A 34 6.95 51.61 -22.21
CA ASN A 34 5.71 51.05 -21.72
C ASN A 34 4.82 50.54 -22.86
N PRO A 35 4.30 49.35 -22.81
CA PRO A 35 3.11 48.97 -23.55
C PRO A 35 1.89 49.08 -22.64
N ALA A 36 1.00 50.00 -22.97
CA ALA A 36 -0.38 49.97 -22.55
C ALA A 36 -1.13 49.00 -23.46
N ASP A 37 -1.99 48.17 -22.81
CA ASP A 37 -3.13 47.51 -23.40
C ASP A 37 -2.91 46.68 -24.69
N GLU A 38 -2.47 45.42 -24.49
CA GLU A 38 -2.93 44.30 -25.30
C GLU A 38 -3.47 43.25 -24.35
N GLU A 39 -4.79 42.99 -24.41
CA GLU A 39 -5.40 41.77 -23.89
C GLU A 39 -4.73 40.57 -24.60
N GLU A 40 -3.67 40.02 -24.03
CA GLU A 40 -3.23 38.66 -24.38
C GLU A 40 -4.37 37.72 -24.00
N ALA A 41 -5.18 37.36 -25.00
CA ALA A 41 -5.91 36.12 -24.95
C ALA A 41 -4.87 35.04 -24.60
N ILE A 42 -5.00 34.43 -23.42
CA ILE A 42 -4.21 33.28 -23.04
C ILE A 42 -4.52 32.22 -24.12
N GLU A 43 -3.63 32.08 -25.11
CA GLU A 43 -3.60 30.93 -25.97
C GLU A 43 -3.48 29.73 -25.02
N VAL A 44 -4.57 28.99 -24.85
CA VAL A 44 -4.56 27.70 -24.20
C VAL A 44 -3.66 26.84 -25.07
N GLU A 45 -2.41 26.74 -24.69
CA GLU A 45 -1.45 25.85 -25.32
C GLU A 45 -2.12 24.50 -25.45
N GLN A 46 -2.21 23.94 -26.67
CA GLN A 46 -2.87 22.67 -26.94
C GLN A 46 -2.14 21.58 -26.15
N ILE A 47 -2.62 21.34 -24.95
CA ILE A 47 -2.07 20.34 -24.05
C ILE A 47 -2.44 18.98 -24.63
N VAL A 48 -1.43 18.19 -24.98
CA VAL A 48 -1.63 16.78 -25.35
C VAL A 48 -2.08 16.02 -24.10
N VAL A 49 -3.36 15.62 -24.08
CA VAL A 49 -3.98 14.99 -22.94
C VAL A 49 -3.83 13.47 -22.99
N THR A 50 -3.59 12.89 -21.81
CA THR A 50 -3.55 11.44 -21.60
C THR A 50 -4.85 10.76 -22.12
N GLY A 51 -4.74 9.63 -22.77
CA GLY A 51 -5.86 8.82 -23.28
C GLY A 51 -6.00 8.83 -24.79
N SER A 52 -5.08 9.45 -25.54
CA SER A 52 -5.01 9.41 -27.01
C SER A 52 -3.58 9.56 -27.48
N ARG A 53 -3.29 8.99 -28.66
CA ARG A 53 -2.04 9.25 -29.40
C ARG A 53 -2.23 10.38 -30.44
N ILE A 54 -3.45 10.83 -30.65
CA ILE A 54 -3.81 11.99 -31.47
C ILE A 54 -3.86 13.22 -30.54
N ARG A 55 -3.20 14.32 -30.91
CA ARG A 55 -3.12 15.55 -30.08
C ARG A 55 -4.51 16.14 -29.87
N ARG A 56 -4.89 16.38 -28.60
CA ARG A 56 -6.20 16.92 -28.21
C ARG A 56 -6.08 17.82 -26.99
N ASP A 57 -7.13 18.63 -26.77
CA ASP A 57 -7.40 19.31 -25.51
C ASP A 57 -8.09 18.36 -24.50
N ALA A 58 -7.85 18.58 -23.20
CA ALA A 58 -8.43 17.78 -22.09
C ALA A 58 -9.96 17.72 -22.11
N PHE A 59 -10.59 18.82 -22.49
CA PHE A 59 -12.05 18.89 -22.59
C PHE A 59 -12.60 18.17 -23.83
N ASN A 60 -11.79 17.90 -24.83
CA ASN A 60 -12.18 17.18 -26.04
C ASN A 60 -11.97 15.66 -25.95
N SER A 61 -11.55 15.14 -24.81
CA SER A 61 -11.40 13.70 -24.58
C SER A 61 -12.75 13.02 -24.37
N ALA A 62 -12.97 11.88 -25.05
CA ALA A 62 -14.13 11.02 -24.82
C ALA A 62 -14.11 10.34 -23.43
N SER A 63 -12.96 10.28 -22.78
CA SER A 63 -12.78 9.70 -21.45
C SER A 63 -12.52 10.80 -20.42
N PRO A 64 -12.95 10.62 -19.15
CA PRO A 64 -12.73 11.59 -18.09
C PRO A 64 -11.24 11.72 -17.75
N VAL A 65 -10.72 12.94 -17.80
CA VAL A 65 -9.35 13.28 -17.40
C VAL A 65 -9.39 14.35 -16.31
N GLN A 66 -8.71 14.07 -15.20
CA GLN A 66 -8.46 15.00 -14.12
C GLN A 66 -7.04 15.53 -14.23
N VAL A 67 -6.84 16.83 -14.02
CA VAL A 67 -5.51 17.45 -13.98
C VAL A 67 -5.26 18.00 -12.58
N ILE A 68 -4.14 17.59 -11.96
CA ILE A 68 -3.65 18.11 -10.68
C ILE A 68 -2.33 18.85 -10.96
N THR A 69 -2.24 20.11 -10.58
CA THR A 69 -1.05 20.92 -10.83
C THR A 69 -0.05 20.83 -9.66
N ALA A 70 1.24 20.93 -9.97
CA ALA A 70 2.26 21.03 -8.93
C ALA A 70 2.11 22.30 -8.07
N GLU A 71 1.43 23.34 -8.59
CA GLU A 71 1.12 24.54 -7.82
C GLU A 71 0.15 24.23 -6.66
N GLU A 72 -0.91 23.44 -6.90
CA GLU A 72 -1.84 23.02 -5.85
C GLU A 72 -1.13 22.21 -4.76
N ALA A 73 -0.27 21.25 -5.15
CA ALA A 73 0.56 20.49 -4.21
C ALA A 73 1.43 21.41 -3.34
N THR A 74 2.05 22.40 -3.97
CA THR A 74 2.89 23.40 -3.27
C THR A 74 2.06 24.22 -2.30
N LEU A 75 0.87 24.72 -2.70
CA LEU A 75 -0.01 25.54 -1.85
C LEU A 75 -0.50 24.75 -0.63
N GLU A 76 -0.70 23.47 -0.74
CA GLU A 76 -1.07 22.59 0.38
C GLU A 76 0.12 22.18 1.26
N GLY A 77 1.35 22.43 0.80
CA GLY A 77 2.57 22.07 1.53
C GLY A 77 2.96 20.61 1.39
N LEU A 78 2.45 19.92 0.37
CA LEU A 78 2.81 18.53 0.09
C LEU A 78 4.25 18.42 -0.40
N THR A 79 4.95 17.42 0.09
CA THR A 79 6.38 17.23 -0.19
C THR A 79 6.67 16.02 -1.04
N ASP A 80 5.65 15.17 -1.27
CA ASP A 80 5.75 13.85 -1.86
C ASP A 80 4.72 13.64 -2.98
N MET A 81 5.09 12.86 -4.01
CA MET A 81 4.19 12.51 -5.11
C MET A 81 3.02 11.64 -4.69
N GLY A 82 3.26 10.72 -3.74
CA GLY A 82 2.20 9.86 -3.23
C GLY A 82 1.18 10.65 -2.44
N GLU A 83 1.62 11.56 -1.56
CA GLU A 83 0.70 12.47 -0.85
C GLU A 83 -0.17 13.24 -1.85
N LEU A 84 0.43 13.80 -2.90
CA LEU A 84 -0.30 14.53 -3.93
C LEU A 84 -1.38 13.68 -4.60
N LEU A 85 -1.02 12.49 -5.06
CA LEU A 85 -1.93 11.63 -5.79
C LEU A 85 -3.02 11.03 -4.90
N GLN A 86 -2.71 10.76 -3.64
CA GLN A 86 -3.66 10.24 -2.65
C GLN A 86 -4.68 11.30 -2.22
N THR A 87 -4.48 12.59 -2.52
CA THR A 87 -5.52 13.61 -2.33
C THR A 87 -6.67 13.50 -3.34
N SER A 88 -6.46 12.82 -4.47
CA SER A 88 -7.54 12.58 -5.44
C SER A 88 -8.59 11.62 -4.88
N PRO A 89 -9.90 11.98 -4.89
CA PRO A 89 -10.96 11.07 -4.45
C PRO A 89 -10.97 9.73 -5.17
N ALA A 90 -10.61 9.69 -6.45
CA ALA A 90 -10.51 8.45 -7.22
C ALA A 90 -9.38 7.51 -6.71
N ALA A 91 -8.46 8.03 -5.91
CA ALA A 91 -7.36 7.27 -5.32
C ALA A 91 -7.57 6.93 -3.83
N ALA A 92 -8.75 7.18 -3.28
CA ALA A 92 -9.06 6.98 -1.86
C ALA A 92 -8.88 5.54 -1.36
N GLY A 93 -8.95 4.55 -2.26
CA GLY A 93 -8.63 3.13 -1.99
C GLY A 93 -7.15 2.77 -2.08
N SER A 94 -6.23 3.74 -2.24
CA SER A 94 -4.80 3.47 -2.28
C SER A 94 -4.27 3.08 -0.92
N ALA A 95 -3.36 2.10 -0.88
CA ALA A 95 -2.59 1.82 0.32
C ALA A 95 -1.70 3.01 0.63
N GLN A 96 -1.90 3.62 1.79
CA GLN A 96 -1.07 4.72 2.26
C GLN A 96 0.32 4.24 2.66
N ILE A 97 1.30 5.15 2.73
CA ILE A 97 2.64 4.84 3.24
C ILE A 97 2.52 4.57 4.75
N ASN A 98 2.18 3.36 5.09
CA ASN A 98 2.29 2.89 6.45
C ASN A 98 2.84 1.46 6.43
N ASN A 99 3.73 1.14 7.34
CA ASN A 99 4.46 -0.12 7.37
C ASN A 99 3.78 -1.18 8.22
N GLN A 100 2.51 -1.14 8.33
CA GLN A 100 1.76 -1.99 9.20
C GLN A 100 1.63 -3.43 8.77
N LEU A 101 1.70 -3.68 7.49
CA LEU A 101 1.59 -5.01 6.93
C LEU A 101 2.92 -5.76 7.11
N THR A 102 3.41 -5.77 8.34
CA THR A 102 4.61 -6.49 8.73
C THR A 102 4.32 -7.97 8.75
N GLY A 103 4.99 -8.73 7.95
CA GLY A 103 5.00 -10.19 8.03
C GLY A 103 4.94 -10.86 6.68
N PHE A 104 4.44 -10.18 5.66
CA PHE A 104 4.43 -10.69 4.31
C PHE A 104 4.90 -9.63 3.32
N VAL A 105 5.27 -10.07 2.14
CA VAL A 105 5.72 -9.25 1.05
C VAL A 105 4.69 -8.17 0.77
N VAL A 106 5.03 -6.93 1.06
CA VAL A 106 4.27 -5.74 0.67
C VAL A 106 4.68 -5.40 -0.75
N GLY A 107 3.75 -5.07 -1.62
CA GLY A 107 4.02 -4.75 -3.02
C GLY A 107 5.14 -3.73 -3.17
N GLY A 108 6.31 -4.15 -3.70
CA GLY A 108 7.50 -3.32 -3.85
C GLY A 108 8.34 -3.11 -2.59
N GLY A 109 8.03 -3.79 -1.47
CA GLY A 109 8.75 -3.68 -0.20
C GLY A 109 8.34 -2.47 0.63
N GLN A 110 8.95 -2.35 1.81
CA GLN A 110 8.62 -1.30 2.77
C GLN A 110 9.04 0.09 2.28
N GLY A 111 8.18 1.08 2.50
CA GLY A 111 8.41 2.44 2.06
C GLY A 111 8.19 2.67 0.55
N ALA A 112 7.80 1.66 -0.23
CA ALA A 112 7.32 1.85 -1.58
C ALA A 112 5.98 2.58 -1.58
N ASN A 113 5.81 3.52 -2.50
CA ASN A 113 4.60 4.34 -2.62
C ASN A 113 3.93 4.07 -3.96
N THR A 114 2.76 3.47 -3.92
CA THR A 114 2.01 3.08 -5.12
C THR A 114 0.62 3.70 -5.14
N LEU A 115 -0.01 3.77 -6.29
CA LEU A 115 -1.35 4.32 -6.46
C LEU A 115 -2.32 3.24 -6.93
N SER A 116 -3.50 3.21 -6.32
CA SER A 116 -4.63 2.37 -6.73
C SER A 116 -5.83 3.26 -7.06
N LEU A 117 -6.21 3.35 -8.31
CA LEU A 117 -7.44 4.03 -8.68
C LEU A 117 -8.65 3.15 -8.35
N ARG A 118 -9.67 3.75 -7.72
CA ARG A 118 -10.97 3.12 -7.41
C ARG A 118 -10.87 1.80 -6.62
N GLY A 119 -9.80 1.61 -5.84
CA GLY A 119 -9.61 0.38 -5.07
C GLY A 119 -9.31 -0.88 -5.89
N LEU A 120 -9.11 -0.78 -7.22
CA LEU A 120 -8.87 -1.93 -8.08
C LEU A 120 -7.47 -2.53 -7.95
N GLY A 121 -6.58 -1.88 -7.21
CA GLY A 121 -5.20 -2.33 -6.96
C GLY A 121 -4.16 -1.57 -7.79
N ALA A 122 -2.98 -1.39 -7.22
CA ALA A 122 -1.89 -0.65 -7.87
C ALA A 122 -1.40 -1.33 -9.17
N GLN A 123 -1.52 -2.64 -9.27
CA GLN A 123 -1.15 -3.42 -10.45
C GLN A 123 -2.14 -3.25 -11.63
N ARG A 124 -3.30 -2.62 -11.40
CA ARG A 124 -4.31 -2.31 -12.43
C ARG A 124 -4.41 -0.81 -12.73
N THR A 125 -3.47 -0.03 -12.19
CA THR A 125 -3.33 1.41 -12.41
C THR A 125 -2.00 1.67 -13.11
N LEU A 126 -2.04 2.07 -14.39
CA LEU A 126 -0.82 2.32 -15.15
C LEU A 126 -0.25 3.70 -14.82
N THR A 127 1.01 3.75 -14.40
CA THR A 127 1.74 5.01 -14.21
C THR A 127 2.66 5.28 -15.41
N LEU A 128 2.53 6.49 -15.96
CA LEU A 128 3.37 7.01 -17.04
C LEU A 128 4.21 8.19 -16.55
N LEU A 129 5.39 8.35 -17.13
CA LEU A 129 6.22 9.52 -17.00
C LEU A 129 6.38 10.14 -18.40
N ASN A 130 5.88 11.35 -18.59
CA ASN A 130 5.83 12.04 -19.88
C ASN A 130 5.16 11.21 -20.99
N GLY A 131 4.06 10.51 -20.67
CA GLY A 131 3.32 9.67 -21.60
C GLY A 131 3.95 8.29 -21.87
N ARG A 132 5.03 7.92 -21.18
CA ARG A 132 5.79 6.68 -21.39
C ARG A 132 5.76 5.81 -20.15
N ARG A 133 5.58 4.50 -20.33
CA ARG A 133 5.54 3.53 -19.23
C ARG A 133 6.84 3.59 -18.43
N ALA A 134 6.73 3.72 -17.11
CA ALA A 134 7.83 3.66 -16.18
C ALA A 134 7.99 2.25 -15.60
N GLY A 135 9.21 1.73 -15.53
CA GLY A 135 9.50 0.42 -14.98
C GLY A 135 9.35 0.40 -13.46
N PRO A 136 8.90 -0.70 -12.84
CA PRO A 136 8.76 -0.85 -11.41
C PRO A 136 10.07 -0.69 -10.64
N ALA A 137 9.97 -0.33 -9.35
CA ALA A 137 11.11 -0.28 -8.43
C ALA A 137 10.72 -0.83 -7.05
N GLY A 138 11.64 -1.53 -6.38
CA GLY A 138 11.36 -2.05 -5.05
C GLY A 138 12.23 -3.22 -4.60
N THR A 139 11.74 -3.96 -3.61
CA THR A 139 12.41 -5.10 -2.97
C THR A 139 11.46 -6.27 -2.75
N GLN A 140 12.02 -7.44 -2.37
CA GLN A 140 11.31 -8.64 -1.92
C GLN A 140 10.45 -9.32 -2.99
N GLY A 141 10.84 -9.26 -4.24
CA GLY A 141 10.22 -10.01 -5.33
C GLY A 141 8.85 -9.52 -5.79
N GLN A 142 8.03 -8.92 -4.95
CA GLN A 142 6.69 -8.40 -5.30
C GLN A 142 6.74 -7.03 -6.00
N VAL A 143 7.75 -6.85 -6.85
CA VAL A 143 7.95 -5.62 -7.63
C VAL A 143 7.11 -5.72 -8.89
N GLN A 144 6.00 -4.99 -8.94
CA GLN A 144 5.08 -5.01 -10.09
C GLN A 144 4.47 -3.64 -10.41
N ALA A 145 4.34 -2.75 -9.42
CA ALA A 145 3.83 -1.40 -9.61
C ALA A 145 4.96 -0.37 -9.56
N PHE A 146 4.77 0.77 -10.22
CA PHE A 146 5.72 1.85 -10.21
C PHE A 146 5.80 2.51 -8.82
N ASP A 147 7.01 2.69 -8.29
CA ASP A 147 7.23 3.40 -7.03
C ASP A 147 7.30 4.91 -7.26
N LEU A 148 6.28 5.65 -6.81
CA LEU A 148 6.16 7.10 -6.95
C LEU A 148 7.30 7.87 -6.25
N ASN A 149 8.00 7.24 -5.32
CA ASN A 149 9.18 7.81 -4.66
C ASN A 149 10.33 8.10 -5.61
N THR A 150 10.32 7.51 -6.80
CA THR A 150 11.39 7.71 -7.79
C THR A 150 11.33 9.08 -8.46
N ILE A 151 10.17 9.76 -8.44
CA ILE A 151 9.96 11.03 -9.13
C ILE A 151 9.93 12.18 -8.12
N PRO A 152 10.83 13.17 -8.25
CA PRO A 152 10.82 14.34 -7.38
C PRO A 152 9.72 15.33 -7.80
N LEU A 153 8.89 15.76 -6.84
CA LEU A 153 7.81 16.71 -7.08
C LEU A 153 8.32 18.07 -7.66
N SER A 154 9.60 18.46 -7.40
CA SER A 154 10.21 19.66 -7.97
C SER A 154 10.28 19.68 -9.49
N MET A 155 10.34 18.50 -10.10
CA MET A 155 10.43 18.36 -11.55
C MET A 155 9.05 18.19 -12.21
N VAL A 156 7.99 18.03 -11.42
CA VAL A 156 6.64 17.83 -11.92
C VAL A 156 6.01 19.18 -12.27
N GLU A 157 5.34 19.25 -13.39
CA GLU A 157 4.50 20.36 -13.81
C GLU A 157 3.05 20.10 -13.45
N ARG A 158 2.55 18.92 -13.79
CA ARG A 158 1.19 18.47 -13.51
C ARG A 158 1.09 16.94 -13.55
N VAL A 159 0.01 16.43 -13.03
CA VAL A 159 -0.39 15.04 -13.17
C VAL A 159 -1.75 14.97 -13.85
N GLU A 160 -1.88 14.08 -14.82
CA GLU A 160 -3.12 13.79 -15.52
C GLU A 160 -3.60 12.41 -15.13
N ILE A 161 -4.81 12.31 -14.57
CA ILE A 161 -5.43 11.05 -14.18
C ILE A 161 -6.56 10.76 -15.16
N LEU A 162 -6.37 9.75 -15.99
CA LEU A 162 -7.40 9.20 -16.86
C LEU A 162 -8.16 8.11 -16.11
N SER A 163 -9.40 8.41 -15.74
CA SER A 163 -10.23 7.51 -14.93
C SER A 163 -11.10 6.59 -15.81
N ASP A 164 -10.48 5.85 -16.75
CA ASP A 164 -11.14 4.95 -17.68
C ASP A 164 -10.17 3.88 -18.16
N GLY A 165 -10.70 2.72 -18.58
CA GLY A 165 -9.89 1.67 -19.20
C GLY A 165 -9.19 2.17 -20.45
N ALA A 166 -7.89 1.92 -20.57
CA ALA A 166 -7.05 2.48 -21.63
C ALA A 166 -6.02 1.49 -22.22
N SER A 167 -6.26 0.19 -22.08
CA SER A 167 -5.31 -0.81 -22.60
C SER A 167 -5.21 -0.81 -24.13
N SER A 168 -6.22 -0.35 -24.85
CA SER A 168 -6.16 -0.18 -26.31
C SER A 168 -5.13 0.88 -26.76
N ILE A 169 -4.79 1.84 -25.87
CA ILE A 169 -3.81 2.91 -26.13
C ILE A 169 -2.45 2.59 -25.53
N TYR A 170 -2.42 2.08 -24.28
CA TYR A 170 -1.19 1.96 -23.46
C TYR A 170 -0.78 0.51 -23.14
N GLY A 171 -1.59 -0.50 -23.52
CA GLY A 171 -1.32 -1.92 -23.24
C GLY A 171 -1.74 -2.33 -21.84
N SER A 172 -1.10 -3.37 -21.30
CA SER A 172 -1.39 -3.96 -19.99
C SER A 172 -1.46 -2.95 -18.86
N ASP A 173 -2.18 -3.28 -17.78
CA ASP A 173 -2.25 -2.59 -16.49
C ASP A 173 -3.13 -1.34 -16.45
N ALA A 174 -3.64 -0.87 -17.61
CA ALA A 174 -4.53 0.28 -17.70
C ALA A 174 -6.01 -0.12 -17.55
N ILE A 175 -6.36 -0.88 -16.51
CA ILE A 175 -7.73 -1.34 -16.22
C ILE A 175 -8.50 -0.25 -15.45
N ALA A 176 -7.97 0.16 -14.30
CA ALA A 176 -8.60 1.17 -13.43
C ALA A 176 -8.43 2.59 -13.99
N GLY A 177 -7.39 2.78 -14.78
CA GLY A 177 -7.03 4.06 -15.38
C GLY A 177 -5.53 4.22 -15.57
N VAL A 178 -5.16 5.46 -15.95
CA VAL A 178 -3.77 5.84 -16.21
C VAL A 178 -3.43 7.11 -15.43
N VAL A 179 -2.29 7.12 -14.79
CA VAL A 179 -1.72 8.31 -14.13
C VAL A 179 -0.48 8.72 -14.89
N ASN A 180 -0.55 9.85 -15.57
CA ASN A 180 0.55 10.38 -16.36
C ASN A 180 1.18 11.59 -15.64
N ILE A 181 2.41 11.42 -15.20
CA ILE A 181 3.17 12.45 -14.52
C ILE A 181 3.94 13.23 -15.60
N ILE A 182 3.58 14.47 -15.77
CA ILE A 182 4.20 15.38 -16.74
C ILE A 182 5.23 16.23 -16.02
N THR A 183 6.46 16.18 -16.50
CA THR A 183 7.56 16.98 -15.96
C THR A 183 7.67 18.33 -16.67
N ARG A 184 8.27 19.29 -15.98
CA ARG A 184 8.66 20.58 -16.59
C ARG A 184 9.56 20.33 -17.80
N ARG A 185 9.31 21.03 -18.90
CA ARG A 185 10.11 20.88 -20.13
C ARG A 185 11.11 21.99 -20.34
N ASN A 186 10.74 23.18 -19.92
CA ASN A 186 11.54 24.39 -20.12
C ASN A 186 11.80 25.05 -18.77
N LEU A 187 13.04 25.32 -18.50
CA LEU A 187 13.50 26.14 -17.38
C LEU A 187 14.63 27.00 -17.90
N ASP A 188 14.61 28.28 -17.60
CA ASP A 188 15.71 29.21 -17.89
C ASP A 188 16.23 29.76 -16.57
N GLY A 189 17.55 29.55 -16.31
CA GLY A 189 18.17 29.93 -15.05
C GLY A 189 18.09 28.86 -13.96
N PHE A 190 18.00 29.30 -12.72
CA PHE A 190 18.01 28.44 -11.54
C PHE A 190 16.68 28.51 -10.79
N ASP A 191 16.22 27.38 -10.26
CA ASP A 191 15.10 27.25 -9.31
C ASP A 191 15.59 26.48 -8.09
N ILE A 192 15.66 27.11 -6.93
CA ILE A 192 16.17 26.53 -5.69
C ILE A 192 15.07 26.62 -4.65
N GLY A 193 14.82 25.53 -3.94
CA GLY A 193 13.79 25.51 -2.90
C GLY A 193 14.12 24.65 -1.72
N ALA A 194 13.51 25.02 -0.59
CA ALA A 194 13.51 24.25 0.64
C ALA A 194 12.11 24.25 1.25
N ASN A 195 11.66 23.08 1.68
CA ASN A 195 10.42 22.88 2.42
C ASN A 195 10.71 22.09 3.70
N VAL A 196 10.09 22.51 4.79
CA VAL A 196 10.14 21.80 6.07
C VAL A 196 8.72 21.71 6.62
N ASN A 197 8.29 20.51 6.95
CA ASN A 197 7.01 20.23 7.57
C ASN A 197 7.24 19.56 8.93
N ARG A 198 6.58 20.07 9.98
CA ARG A 198 6.72 19.58 11.35
C ARG A 198 5.37 19.32 11.99
N SER A 199 5.23 18.13 12.58
CA SER A 199 4.09 17.80 13.42
C SER A 199 4.16 18.59 14.74
N PHE A 200 3.02 19.01 15.27
CA PHE A 200 2.92 19.64 16.58
C PHE A 200 3.12 18.64 17.72
N ASP A 201 2.81 17.37 17.46
CA ASP A 201 2.96 16.27 18.44
C ASP A 201 4.26 15.48 18.26
N GLY A 202 5.12 15.88 17.30
CA GLY A 202 6.35 15.15 16.91
C GLY A 202 6.07 13.91 16.08
N GLY A 203 7.09 13.38 15.42
CA GLY A 203 7.04 12.21 14.55
C GLY A 203 6.42 12.45 13.17
N GLY A 204 7.01 11.85 12.14
CA GLY A 204 6.56 11.96 10.76
C GLY A 204 6.95 13.27 10.06
N GLU A 205 7.88 14.05 10.63
CA GLU A 205 8.37 15.30 10.02
C GLU A 205 9.01 15.05 8.68
N THR A 206 8.82 16.00 7.74
CA THR A 206 9.45 15.93 6.41
C THR A 206 10.29 17.16 6.12
N GLN A 207 11.35 16.96 5.35
CA GLN A 207 12.12 18.05 4.78
C GLN A 207 12.51 17.73 3.35
N ARG A 208 12.52 18.76 2.51
CA ARG A 208 12.90 18.65 1.12
C ARG A 208 13.75 19.83 0.69
N HIS A 209 14.80 19.55 -0.07
CA HIS A 209 15.67 20.56 -0.66
C HIS A 209 15.88 20.20 -2.13
N TYR A 210 15.72 21.18 -3.02
CA TYR A 210 15.94 20.96 -4.43
C TYR A 210 16.70 22.10 -5.10
N LEU A 211 17.38 21.73 -6.16
CA LEU A 211 18.01 22.63 -7.10
C LEU A 211 17.63 22.18 -8.52
N ALA A 212 17.07 23.04 -9.31
CA ALA A 212 16.92 22.83 -10.74
C ALA A 212 17.65 23.94 -11.50
N TRP A 213 18.28 23.59 -12.60
CA TRP A 213 18.91 24.50 -13.53
C TRP A 213 18.47 24.14 -14.95
N GLY A 214 18.21 25.16 -15.76
CA GLY A 214 17.87 24.95 -17.14
C GLY A 214 18.42 26.06 -18.02
N ASN A 215 18.53 25.74 -19.30
CA ASN A 215 18.85 26.68 -20.36
C ASN A 215 17.97 26.37 -21.57
N THR A 216 17.21 27.33 -21.99
CA THR A 216 16.33 27.24 -23.16
C THR A 216 16.86 28.13 -24.27
N THR A 217 16.90 27.58 -25.47
CA THR A 217 17.34 28.26 -26.69
C THR A 217 16.26 28.12 -27.76
N ASP A 218 16.36 28.87 -28.87
CA ASP A 218 15.43 28.75 -30.00
C ASP A 218 15.37 27.34 -30.62
N ARG A 219 16.36 26.47 -30.35
CA ARG A 219 16.49 25.14 -30.95
C ARG A 219 16.35 24.01 -29.94
N GLY A 220 16.21 24.29 -28.65
CA GLY A 220 16.09 23.24 -27.67
C GLY A 220 16.30 23.68 -26.25
N SER A 221 16.14 22.77 -25.31
CA SER A 221 16.36 22.99 -23.90
C SER A 221 17.15 21.86 -23.24
N LEU A 222 17.83 22.21 -22.16
CA LEU A 222 18.46 21.25 -21.25
C LEU A 222 18.10 21.63 -19.83
N MET A 223 17.65 20.68 -19.03
CA MET A 223 17.31 20.86 -17.63
C MET A 223 17.99 19.79 -16.78
N VAL A 224 18.50 20.20 -15.63
CA VAL A 224 19.11 19.35 -14.62
C VAL A 224 18.44 19.61 -13.29
N GLY A 225 18.00 18.57 -12.60
CA GLY A 225 17.39 18.67 -11.29
C GLY A 225 18.08 17.78 -10.27
N LEU A 226 18.25 18.29 -9.05
CA LEU A 226 18.70 17.56 -7.89
C LEU A 226 17.66 17.74 -6.78
N ASP A 227 17.31 16.65 -6.12
CA ASP A 227 16.29 16.65 -5.07
C ASP A 227 16.74 15.77 -3.91
N TYR A 228 16.61 16.28 -2.71
CA TYR A 228 16.82 15.59 -1.46
C TYR A 228 15.55 15.64 -0.64
N TYR A 229 15.07 14.49 -0.20
CA TYR A 229 13.90 14.34 0.67
C TYR A 229 14.27 13.48 1.88
N ARG A 230 13.76 13.85 3.03
CA ARG A 230 13.85 13.05 4.26
C ARG A 230 12.54 13.12 5.02
N GLN A 231 12.08 11.96 5.49
CA GLN A 231 10.97 11.78 6.40
C GLN A 231 11.47 11.11 7.68
N GLU A 232 11.14 11.67 8.83
CA GLU A 232 11.39 11.06 10.13
C GLU A 232 10.30 10.00 10.42
N PRO A 233 10.59 9.01 11.27
CA PRO A 233 9.61 7.99 11.62
C PRO A 233 8.44 8.58 12.41
N LEU A 234 7.27 7.94 12.27
CA LEU A 234 6.20 8.01 13.25
C LEU A 234 6.08 6.63 13.89
N THR A 235 6.22 6.59 15.22
CA THR A 235 6.11 5.34 15.99
C THR A 235 4.75 5.25 16.71
N ARG A 236 4.37 4.04 17.11
CA ARG A 236 3.08 3.79 17.78
C ARG A 236 2.94 4.59 19.08
N GLY A 237 4.01 4.68 19.87
CA GLY A 237 3.99 5.37 21.17
C GLY A 237 3.92 6.90 21.07
N GLU A 238 4.11 7.48 19.88
CA GLU A 238 4.02 8.94 19.68
C GLU A 238 2.58 9.46 19.56
N ARG A 239 1.59 8.56 19.54
CA ARG A 239 0.16 8.93 19.52
C ARG A 239 -0.63 8.03 20.49
N ASP A 240 -1.51 8.61 21.29
CA ASP A 240 -2.33 7.87 22.25
C ASP A 240 -3.25 6.85 21.57
N ASP A 241 -3.82 7.21 20.44
CA ASP A 241 -4.72 6.36 19.66
C ASP A 241 -4.01 5.19 18.98
N THR A 242 -2.71 5.27 18.73
CA THR A 242 -1.90 4.20 18.14
C THR A 242 -1.07 3.43 19.17
N GLY A 243 -0.67 4.07 20.28
CA GLY A 243 0.11 3.47 21.36
C GLY A 243 -0.67 2.47 22.19
N CYS A 244 -1.95 2.71 22.41
CA CYS A 244 -2.81 1.84 23.19
C CYS A 244 -3.79 1.03 22.34
N ALA A 245 -3.58 -0.28 22.22
CA ALA A 245 -4.49 -1.20 21.53
C ALA A 245 -5.63 -1.68 22.46
N ALA A 246 -6.44 -0.77 22.98
CA ALA A 246 -7.61 -1.10 23.78
C ALA A 246 -8.62 -1.94 22.98
N ASP A 247 -9.37 -2.84 23.63
CA ASP A 247 -10.36 -3.69 22.94
C ASP A 247 -11.52 -2.85 22.38
N TYR A 248 -11.86 -1.72 23.02
CA TYR A 248 -12.88 -0.77 22.59
C TYR A 248 -14.26 -1.41 22.44
N LEU A 249 -14.71 -2.04 23.55
CA LEU A 249 -15.95 -2.80 23.64
C LEU A 249 -17.01 -2.02 24.43
N PHE A 250 -18.27 -2.17 24.04
CA PHE A 250 -19.40 -1.42 24.63
C PHE A 250 -20.53 -2.35 25.09
N ASP A 251 -21.42 -1.82 25.93
CA ASP A 251 -22.65 -2.51 26.33
C ASP A 251 -23.58 -2.66 25.10
N PRO A 252 -24.08 -3.87 24.79
CA PRO A 252 -24.99 -4.06 23.67
C PRO A 252 -26.29 -3.27 23.73
N ASN A 253 -26.74 -2.91 24.94
CA ASN A 253 -27.98 -2.16 25.15
C ASN A 253 -27.75 -0.65 25.21
N ASP A 254 -26.53 -0.22 25.52
CA ASP A 254 -26.09 1.16 25.55
C ASP A 254 -24.72 1.27 24.93
N GLN A 255 -24.68 1.44 23.61
CA GLN A 255 -23.47 1.47 22.79
C GLN A 255 -22.50 2.63 23.11
N THR A 256 -22.77 3.39 24.20
CA THR A 256 -21.91 4.44 24.72
C THR A 256 -21.16 4.04 25.99
N THR A 257 -21.68 3.09 26.76
CA THR A 257 -21.03 2.58 27.96
C THR A 257 -19.92 1.61 27.61
N ARG A 258 -18.68 1.98 27.88
CA ARG A 258 -17.50 1.18 27.59
C ARG A 258 -17.31 0.07 28.63
N LEU A 259 -17.04 -1.16 28.13
CA LEU A 259 -16.91 -2.37 28.95
C LEU A 259 -15.46 -2.85 29.09
N ASP A 260 -14.51 -2.19 28.46
CA ASP A 260 -13.11 -2.59 28.55
C ASP A 260 -12.60 -2.67 29.98
N HIS A 261 -11.69 -3.58 30.23
CA HIS A 261 -11.01 -3.64 31.52
C HIS A 261 -10.19 -2.38 31.78
N LEU A 262 -10.21 -1.95 33.03
CA LEU A 262 -9.31 -0.92 33.52
C LEU A 262 -8.03 -1.58 34.06
N ASP A 263 -6.94 -0.89 33.94
CA ASP A 263 -5.70 -1.24 34.61
C ASP A 263 -5.70 -0.80 36.07
N LEU A 264 -4.55 -0.95 36.76
CA LEU A 264 -4.41 -0.55 38.15
C LEU A 264 -4.44 0.97 38.37
N SER A 265 -4.17 1.77 37.33
CA SER A 265 -4.25 3.23 37.34
C SER A 265 -5.66 3.73 37.16
N GLY A 266 -6.57 2.86 36.69
CA GLY A 266 -7.94 3.21 36.33
C GLY A 266 -8.09 3.62 34.86
N ASP A 267 -7.04 3.45 34.04
CA ASP A 267 -7.07 3.67 32.62
C ASP A 267 -7.53 2.42 31.86
N TYR A 268 -8.05 2.58 30.65
CA TYR A 268 -8.43 1.42 29.85
C TYR A 268 -7.19 0.63 29.44
N LYS A 269 -7.26 -0.69 29.68
CA LYS A 269 -6.18 -1.61 29.38
C LYS A 269 -5.81 -1.57 27.89
N CYS A 270 -4.53 -1.40 27.61
CA CYS A 270 -3.95 -1.59 26.30
C CYS A 270 -3.67 -3.08 26.05
N SER A 271 -4.08 -3.60 24.91
CA SER A 271 -3.77 -4.97 24.45
C SER A 271 -2.55 -4.95 23.52
N ASN A 272 -1.42 -4.43 24.02
CA ASN A 272 -0.16 -4.34 23.29
C ASN A 272 0.50 -5.73 23.15
N LEU A 273 1.76 -5.80 22.79
CA LEU A 273 2.47 -7.07 22.65
C LEU A 273 2.67 -7.75 24.00
N PHE A 274 1.96 -8.86 24.25
CA PHE A 274 2.16 -9.69 25.41
C PHE A 274 3.56 -10.31 25.40
N ALA A 275 4.38 -9.98 26.40
CA ALA A 275 5.75 -10.44 26.53
C ALA A 275 6.18 -10.50 28.01
N SER A 276 7.44 -10.79 28.28
CA SER A 276 8.02 -10.85 29.63
C SER A 276 7.34 -11.87 30.55
N ALA A 277 6.81 -12.94 29.99
CA ALA A 277 6.07 -13.98 30.70
C ALA A 277 6.67 -15.38 30.47
N LEU A 278 6.38 -16.26 31.40
CA LEU A 278 6.76 -17.68 31.35
C LEU A 278 5.52 -18.55 31.44
N ARG A 279 5.22 -19.34 30.40
CA ARG A 279 4.16 -20.32 30.45
C ARG A 279 4.67 -21.68 30.93
N VAL A 280 4.13 -22.19 32.01
CA VAL A 280 4.45 -23.50 32.59
C VAL A 280 3.18 -24.19 33.05
N GLY A 281 2.93 -25.45 32.61
CA GLY A 281 1.77 -26.22 33.02
C GLY A 281 0.42 -25.56 32.74
N GLY A 282 0.32 -24.77 31.67
CA GLY A 282 -0.88 -23.99 31.31
C GLY A 282 -1.08 -22.70 32.09
N MET A 283 -0.13 -22.34 32.94
CA MET A 283 -0.13 -21.07 33.68
C MET A 283 0.85 -20.08 33.05
N ASP A 284 0.44 -18.83 32.88
CA ASP A 284 1.33 -17.73 32.50
C ASP A 284 1.83 -17.04 33.81
N LEU A 285 3.14 -17.01 33.99
CA LEU A 285 3.82 -16.46 35.17
C LEU A 285 4.65 -15.22 34.76
N ILE A 286 4.67 -14.20 35.61
CA ILE A 286 5.53 -13.04 35.47
C ILE A 286 6.33 -12.79 36.75
N TYR A 287 7.51 -12.17 36.63
CA TYR A 287 8.25 -11.68 37.81
C TYR A 287 7.51 -10.52 38.48
N ASN A 288 7.45 -10.56 39.81
CA ASN A 288 6.86 -9.50 40.58
C ASN A 288 7.72 -8.22 40.43
N GLN A 289 7.05 -7.13 40.10
CA GLN A 289 7.67 -5.82 39.92
C GLN A 289 7.80 -5.10 41.28
N PRO A 290 8.91 -4.42 41.57
CA PRO A 290 9.06 -3.60 42.78
C PRO A 290 7.99 -2.50 42.83
N GLY A 291 7.34 -2.36 43.99
CA GLY A 291 6.34 -1.33 44.22
C GLY A 291 4.95 -1.66 43.72
N VAL A 292 4.76 -2.79 43.05
CA VAL A 292 3.43 -3.27 42.61
C VAL A 292 2.84 -4.22 43.62
N THR A 293 1.61 -3.94 44.04
CA THR A 293 0.84 -4.84 44.94
C THR A 293 0.04 -5.82 44.11
N TYR A 294 0.36 -7.10 44.22
CA TYR A 294 -0.39 -8.17 43.57
C TYR A 294 -1.50 -8.63 44.49
N PRO A 295 -2.73 -8.91 43.97
CA PRO A 295 -3.83 -9.39 44.78
C PRO A 295 -3.48 -10.69 45.51
N THR A 296 -3.79 -10.77 46.80
CA THR A 296 -3.46 -11.94 47.69
C THR A 296 -4.05 -13.25 47.24
N ALA A 297 -5.19 -13.25 46.55
CA ALA A 297 -5.75 -14.45 45.91
C ALA A 297 -4.84 -15.01 44.80
N GLN A 298 -3.98 -14.22 44.24
CA GLN A 298 -2.96 -14.65 43.30
C GLN A 298 -1.71 -15.17 43.99
N GLU A 299 -1.29 -14.57 45.11
CA GLU A 299 -0.23 -15.09 45.94
C GLU A 299 -0.56 -16.45 46.55
N GLY A 300 -1.80 -16.68 46.95
CA GLY A 300 -2.26 -17.95 47.47
C GLY A 300 -2.28 -19.10 46.48
N ASN A 301 -2.41 -18.83 45.19
CA ASN A 301 -2.29 -19.79 44.09
C ASN A 301 -0.87 -19.88 43.51
N ASN A 302 0.07 -19.05 43.95
CA ASN A 302 1.45 -18.98 43.50
C ASN A 302 2.41 -19.74 44.42
N SER A 303 1.96 -20.67 45.24
CA SER A 303 2.81 -21.61 45.96
C SER A 303 3.76 -22.39 45.05
N PHE A 304 3.62 -22.22 43.72
CA PHE A 304 4.44 -22.91 42.74
C PHE A 304 5.80 -22.24 42.51
N VAL A 305 5.91 -20.89 42.49
CA VAL A 305 7.17 -20.17 42.25
C VAL A 305 7.16 -18.86 43.04
N ALA A 306 8.02 -18.73 44.06
CA ALA A 306 8.16 -17.51 44.85
C ALA A 306 8.78 -16.37 43.98
N GLY A 307 8.27 -15.17 44.14
CA GLY A 307 8.75 -14.01 43.36
C GLY A 307 8.12 -13.87 41.97
N MET A 308 7.21 -14.79 41.62
CA MET A 308 6.41 -14.68 40.37
C MET A 308 4.91 -14.69 40.71
N SER A 309 4.18 -13.95 39.89
CA SER A 309 2.72 -13.93 39.96
C SER A 309 2.09 -14.58 38.72
N ARG A 310 0.98 -15.29 38.97
CA ARG A 310 0.21 -15.88 37.88
C ARG A 310 -0.61 -14.84 37.17
N GLN A 311 -0.48 -14.81 35.85
CA GLN A 311 -1.44 -14.12 35.01
C GLN A 311 -2.59 -15.06 34.66
N ASN A 312 -3.82 -14.56 34.71
CA ASN A 312 -4.97 -15.34 34.26
C ASN A 312 -5.31 -14.99 32.81
N ARG A 313 -5.38 -16.00 31.96
CA ARG A 313 -5.91 -15.93 30.61
C ARG A 313 -7.44 -15.99 30.67
N ALA A 314 -8.10 -15.17 29.82
CA ALA A 314 -9.49 -15.21 29.45
C ALA A 314 -10.48 -15.91 30.42
N GLY A 315 -11.35 -15.17 31.08
CA GLY A 315 -12.45 -15.68 31.87
C GLY A 315 -12.39 -15.43 33.39
N PHE A 316 -11.45 -14.65 33.89
CA PHE A 316 -11.32 -14.26 35.28
C PHE A 316 -11.37 -12.75 35.46
N PRO A 317 -11.95 -12.25 36.57
CA PRO A 317 -12.31 -10.87 36.71
C PRO A 317 -11.13 -9.91 36.86
N ALA A 318 -11.39 -8.74 36.54
CA ALA A 318 -10.84 -7.37 36.50
C ALA A 318 -9.82 -6.94 37.58
N THR A 319 -9.10 -7.84 38.27
CA THR A 319 -8.18 -7.46 39.36
C THR A 319 -6.70 -7.69 39.06
N TYR A 320 -6.35 -7.75 37.78
CA TYR A 320 -4.97 -8.04 37.36
C TYR A 320 -4.24 -6.80 36.84
N PRO A 321 -2.95 -6.62 37.18
CA PRO A 321 -2.14 -5.54 36.61
C PRO A 321 -1.81 -5.84 35.15
N TYR A 322 -2.69 -5.52 34.25
CA TYR A 322 -2.53 -5.82 32.85
C TYR A 322 -1.40 -5.05 32.15
N GLY A 323 -1.13 -3.81 32.52
CA GLY A 323 -0.05 -3.01 31.93
C GLY A 323 1.38 -3.51 32.15
N LEU A 324 1.58 -4.52 33.01
CA LEU A 324 2.92 -5.09 33.28
C LEU A 324 3.42 -6.08 32.23
N PHE A 325 2.60 -6.44 31.27
CA PHE A 325 2.93 -7.45 30.25
C PHE A 325 3.23 -6.85 28.89
N ASP A 326 2.99 -5.56 28.73
CA ASP A 326 3.22 -4.91 27.47
C ASP A 326 4.72 -4.69 27.28
N SER A 327 5.21 -5.11 26.12
CA SER A 327 6.61 -4.89 25.78
C SER A 327 6.83 -3.42 25.43
N PRO A 328 7.78 -2.71 26.05
CA PRO A 328 8.12 -1.33 25.70
C PRO A 328 8.64 -1.20 24.26
N LEU A 329 8.99 -2.32 23.62
CA LEU A 329 9.34 -2.35 22.20
C LEU A 329 8.14 -2.08 21.29
N TYR A 330 6.90 -2.25 21.79
CA TYR A 330 5.70 -1.99 21.01
C TYR A 330 5.60 -0.51 20.62
N ASP A 331 5.91 0.39 21.54
CA ASP A 331 5.80 1.83 21.33
C ASP A 331 6.79 2.34 20.29
N ARG A 332 7.95 1.70 20.16
CA ARG A 332 8.94 2.05 19.14
C ARG A 332 8.64 1.50 17.74
N THR A 333 7.64 0.66 17.61
CA THR A 333 7.27 0.11 16.28
C THR A 333 6.83 1.23 15.35
N THR A 334 7.43 1.30 14.18
CA THR A 334 7.09 2.34 13.19
C THR A 334 5.72 2.13 12.60
N ILE A 335 4.98 3.21 12.46
CA ILE A 335 3.78 3.34 11.64
C ILE A 335 4.18 3.91 10.28
N ILE A 336 5.00 4.98 10.29
CA ILE A 336 5.61 5.55 9.11
C ILE A 336 7.11 5.30 9.21
N SER A 337 7.67 4.67 8.19
CA SER A 337 9.11 4.41 8.10
C SER A 337 9.91 5.69 7.88
N PRO A 338 11.03 5.88 8.57
CA PRO A 338 11.99 6.88 8.15
C PRO A 338 12.46 6.58 6.73
N THR A 339 12.44 7.61 5.90
CA THR A 339 12.79 7.48 4.48
C THR A 339 13.69 8.62 4.06
N THR A 340 14.78 8.32 3.37
CA THR A 340 15.66 9.31 2.75
C THR A 340 15.76 9.03 1.25
N ARG A 341 15.61 10.09 0.44
CA ARG A 341 15.68 9.98 -1.03
C ARG A 341 16.68 10.98 -1.59
N TYR A 342 17.43 10.54 -2.57
CA TYR A 342 18.32 11.35 -3.38
C TYR A 342 17.95 11.13 -4.84
N THR A 343 17.54 12.17 -5.53
CA THR A 343 17.13 12.07 -6.94
C THR A 343 17.93 13.06 -7.78
N ALA A 344 18.41 12.60 -8.94
CA ALA A 344 18.96 13.47 -9.95
C ALA A 344 18.28 13.17 -11.30
N THR A 345 17.96 14.24 -12.01
CA THR A 345 17.29 14.17 -13.32
C THR A 345 18.01 15.03 -14.32
N VAL A 346 18.10 14.57 -15.56
CA VAL A 346 18.58 15.34 -16.71
C VAL A 346 17.57 15.11 -17.82
N MET A 347 17.04 16.20 -18.38
CA MET A 347 16.11 16.16 -19.50
C MET A 347 16.50 17.20 -20.52
N GLY A 348 16.36 16.86 -21.79
CA GLY A 348 16.65 17.83 -22.83
C GLY A 348 16.10 17.39 -24.18
N HIS A 349 15.99 18.38 -25.04
CA HIS A 349 15.64 18.18 -26.43
C HIS A 349 16.41 19.18 -27.30
N TYR A 350 16.63 18.82 -28.54
CA TYR A 350 17.33 19.67 -29.48
C TYR A 350 16.85 19.42 -30.91
N GLU A 351 16.45 20.49 -31.60
CA GLU A 351 16.07 20.46 -33.00
C GLU A 351 17.34 20.38 -33.89
N ILE A 352 17.55 19.22 -34.48
CA ILE A 352 18.72 18.95 -35.34
C ILE A 352 18.52 19.48 -36.75
N SER A 353 17.30 19.50 -37.22
CA SER A 353 16.87 20.11 -38.50
C SER A 353 15.41 20.58 -38.35
N PRO A 354 14.97 21.56 -39.18
CA PRO A 354 13.56 21.97 -39.16
C PRO A 354 12.63 20.77 -39.22
N GLY A 355 11.74 20.64 -38.23
CA GLY A 355 10.81 19.56 -38.09
C GLY A 355 11.38 18.22 -37.60
N THR A 356 12.63 18.18 -37.08
CA THR A 356 13.23 16.98 -36.52
C THR A 356 13.97 17.28 -35.22
N GLU A 357 13.55 16.65 -34.12
CA GLU A 357 14.07 16.83 -32.77
C GLU A 357 14.62 15.53 -32.21
N ILE A 358 15.75 15.59 -31.55
CA ILE A 358 16.25 14.53 -30.67
C ILE A 358 15.91 14.94 -29.23
N TYR A 359 15.59 13.95 -28.40
CA TYR A 359 15.31 14.19 -26.99
C TYR A 359 15.83 13.05 -26.10
N GLY A 360 16.04 13.36 -24.83
CA GLY A 360 16.48 12.38 -23.87
C GLY A 360 16.06 12.71 -22.45
N GLU A 361 15.88 11.66 -21.66
CA GLU A 361 15.57 11.73 -20.25
C GLU A 361 16.47 10.77 -19.49
N PHE A 362 17.04 11.23 -18.39
CA PHE A 362 17.82 10.42 -17.48
C PHE A 362 17.40 10.73 -16.05
N LEU A 363 17.12 9.67 -15.27
CA LEU A 363 16.71 9.76 -13.89
C LEU A 363 17.47 8.70 -13.09
N ILE A 364 18.02 9.10 -11.97
CA ILE A 364 18.54 8.22 -10.94
C ILE A 364 17.90 8.59 -9.60
N ASN A 365 17.56 7.58 -8.84
CA ASN A 365 17.00 7.74 -7.51
C ASN A 365 17.59 6.70 -6.56
N ARG A 366 17.93 7.12 -5.35
CA ARG A 366 18.20 6.23 -4.22
C ARG A 366 17.21 6.50 -3.13
N ARG A 367 16.50 5.47 -2.70
CA ARG A 367 15.65 5.47 -1.51
C ARG A 367 16.24 4.56 -0.43
N GLU A 368 16.43 5.09 0.75
CA GLU A 368 16.79 4.36 1.96
C GLU A 368 15.61 4.44 2.93
N SER A 369 15.16 3.29 3.44
CA SER A 369 14.07 3.22 4.41
C SER A 369 14.35 2.17 5.47
N GLU A 370 13.84 2.41 6.69
CA GLU A 370 14.00 1.51 7.84
C GLU A 370 12.63 1.24 8.45
N GLN A 371 12.51 0.10 9.11
CA GLN A 371 11.34 -0.24 9.90
C GLN A 371 11.79 -0.81 11.24
N PHE A 372 11.25 -0.26 12.30
CA PHE A 372 11.40 -0.82 13.64
C PHE A 372 10.20 -1.71 13.94
N GLY A 373 10.46 -3.00 14.05
CA GLY A 373 9.44 -4.02 14.30
C GLY A 373 9.64 -4.69 15.65
N VAL A 374 8.61 -5.37 16.12
CA VAL A 374 8.65 -6.18 17.32
C VAL A 374 7.87 -7.47 17.11
N ARG A 375 8.35 -8.55 17.72
CA ARG A 375 7.66 -9.84 17.72
C ARG A 375 7.81 -10.55 19.04
N GLN A 376 6.92 -11.54 19.27
CA GLN A 376 7.11 -12.51 20.35
C GLN A 376 8.08 -13.60 19.92
N PHE A 377 9.02 -13.92 20.81
CA PHE A 377 9.89 -15.08 20.74
C PHE A 377 9.50 -16.04 21.87
N PHE A 378 9.00 -17.23 21.53
CA PHE A 378 8.42 -18.17 22.49
C PHE A 378 8.87 -19.62 22.23
N PRO A 379 10.18 -19.93 22.38
CA PRO A 379 10.67 -21.29 22.17
C PRO A 379 10.16 -22.25 23.25
N SER A 380 9.88 -23.50 22.87
CA SER A 380 9.50 -24.54 23.83
C SER A 380 10.72 -25.18 24.47
N ILE A 381 10.89 -25.01 25.76
CA ILE A 381 12.06 -25.44 26.51
C ILE A 381 11.78 -26.80 27.16
N ASN A 382 12.67 -27.78 26.94
CA ASN A 382 12.52 -29.10 27.51
C ASN A 382 12.54 -29.08 29.05
N ALA A 383 11.79 -29.94 29.68
CA ALA A 383 11.70 -30.07 31.14
C ALA A 383 13.07 -30.25 31.83
N SER A 384 13.99 -30.97 31.17
CA SER A 384 15.35 -31.25 31.72
C SER A 384 16.40 -30.23 31.25
N ASN A 385 16.04 -29.20 30.51
CA ASN A 385 17.00 -28.17 30.06
C ASN A 385 17.61 -27.45 31.26
N PRO A 386 18.94 -27.25 31.32
CA PRO A 386 19.60 -26.54 32.45
C PRO A 386 19.14 -25.07 32.59
N GLY A 387 18.64 -24.47 31.51
CA GLY A 387 18.08 -23.11 31.52
C GLY A 387 16.60 -23.07 31.90
N ASN A 388 15.97 -24.20 32.19
CA ASN A 388 14.56 -24.31 32.59
C ASN A 388 14.43 -24.49 34.10
N THR A 389 14.83 -23.48 34.84
CA THR A 389 14.91 -23.53 36.31
C THR A 389 13.93 -22.54 36.96
N ARG A 390 13.44 -22.94 38.13
CA ARG A 390 12.67 -22.07 39.02
C ARG A 390 13.55 -20.99 39.64
N PRO A 391 13.15 -19.71 39.54
CA PRO A 391 13.97 -18.60 40.05
C PRO A 391 14.12 -18.63 41.59
N ASP A 392 13.14 -19.22 42.30
CA ASP A 392 13.15 -19.29 43.79
C ASP A 392 14.06 -20.37 44.38
N THR A 393 14.22 -21.48 43.66
CA THR A 393 14.95 -22.64 44.16
C THR A 393 16.15 -23.04 43.34
N GLY A 394 16.25 -22.55 42.09
CA GLY A 394 17.25 -22.99 41.12
C GLY A 394 17.04 -24.40 40.59
N LEU A 395 16.01 -25.10 41.04
CA LEU A 395 15.67 -26.48 40.57
C LEU A 395 14.89 -26.41 39.29
N SER A 396 14.90 -27.51 38.52
CA SER A 396 14.07 -27.65 37.33
C SER A 396 12.58 -27.50 37.64
N PHE A 397 11.80 -26.94 36.71
CA PHE A 397 10.35 -26.95 36.78
C PHE A 397 9.75 -28.38 36.70
N GLY A 398 10.52 -29.38 36.23
CA GLY A 398 10.03 -30.75 36.03
C GLY A 398 9.04 -30.94 34.88
N MET A 399 8.73 -29.86 34.17
CA MET A 399 7.87 -29.81 32.99
C MET A 399 8.41 -28.83 31.96
N SER A 400 7.98 -28.96 30.72
CA SER A 400 8.36 -28.02 29.66
C SER A 400 7.79 -26.63 29.95
N SER A 401 8.56 -25.62 29.62
CA SER A 401 8.19 -24.20 29.75
C SER A 401 8.24 -23.49 28.39
N LEU A 402 7.52 -22.39 28.30
CA LEU A 402 7.46 -21.54 27.13
C LEU A 402 7.69 -20.09 27.56
N PRO A 403 8.95 -19.62 27.55
CA PRO A 403 9.23 -18.19 27.74
C PRO A 403 8.59 -17.40 26.61
N ILE A 404 7.96 -16.26 26.92
CA ILE A 404 7.34 -15.36 25.96
C ILE A 404 8.08 -14.03 26.05
N ILE A 405 8.93 -13.77 25.08
CA ILE A 405 9.92 -12.70 25.10
C ILE A 405 9.60 -11.71 23.98
N GLY A 406 9.58 -10.41 24.26
CA GLY A 406 9.55 -9.37 23.25
C GLY A 406 10.94 -9.17 22.64
N VAL A 407 11.07 -9.20 21.33
CA VAL A 407 12.34 -8.95 20.64
C VAL A 407 12.11 -8.03 19.44
N SER A 408 13.08 -7.17 19.12
CA SER A 408 13.04 -6.34 17.93
C SER A 408 13.26 -7.18 16.66
N THR A 409 12.63 -6.75 15.57
CA THR A 409 12.74 -7.33 14.24
C THR A 409 12.91 -6.22 13.23
N ASP A 410 14.01 -5.47 13.37
CA ASP A 410 14.25 -4.29 12.53
C ASP A 410 14.63 -4.71 11.12
N GLN A 411 14.19 -3.91 10.15
CA GLN A 411 14.47 -4.11 8.73
C GLN A 411 15.00 -2.81 8.13
N ALA A 412 15.84 -2.92 7.11
CA ALA A 412 16.33 -1.78 6.35
C ALA A 412 16.31 -2.12 4.86
N GLN A 413 16.02 -1.14 4.04
CA GLN A 413 16.00 -1.30 2.60
C GLN A 413 16.72 -0.14 1.92
N GLN A 414 17.38 -0.45 0.83
CA GLN A 414 17.90 0.53 -0.12
C GLN A 414 17.46 0.13 -1.51
N VAL A 415 16.84 1.05 -2.23
CA VAL A 415 16.43 0.86 -3.63
C VAL A 415 17.17 1.89 -4.48
N ASP A 416 17.99 1.42 -5.39
CA ASP A 416 18.67 2.21 -6.41
C ASP A 416 17.91 2.03 -7.73
N TYR A 417 17.35 3.12 -8.25
CA TYR A 417 16.60 3.12 -9.51
C TYR A 417 17.29 4.00 -10.54
N MET A 418 17.38 3.52 -11.76
CA MET A 418 17.89 4.26 -12.91
C MET A 418 16.94 4.11 -14.10
N ARG A 419 16.66 5.21 -14.78
CA ARG A 419 15.93 5.21 -16.06
C ARG A 419 16.66 6.09 -17.06
N ALA A 420 16.88 5.58 -18.25
CA ALA A 420 17.44 6.30 -19.38
C ALA A 420 16.52 6.14 -20.59
N LEU A 421 16.25 7.22 -21.28
CA LEU A 421 15.44 7.27 -22.48
C LEU A 421 16.13 8.16 -23.52
N ALA A 422 16.14 7.72 -24.77
CA ALA A 422 16.58 8.50 -25.92
C ALA A 422 15.61 8.29 -27.09
N GLY A 423 15.24 9.36 -27.74
CA GLY A 423 14.30 9.32 -28.84
C GLY A 423 14.50 10.41 -29.88
N MET A 424 13.81 10.24 -30.98
CA MET A 424 13.71 11.20 -32.07
C MET A 424 12.23 11.35 -32.42
N ARG A 425 11.81 12.57 -32.71
CA ARG A 425 10.48 12.87 -33.22
C ARG A 425 10.54 13.97 -34.27
N GLY A 426 9.51 14.00 -35.11
CA GLY A 426 9.45 15.03 -36.15
C GLY A 426 8.20 14.91 -36.98
N ASP A 427 8.14 15.68 -38.05
CA ASP A 427 7.13 15.62 -39.07
C ASP A 427 7.71 15.09 -40.41
N PHE A 428 6.85 14.55 -41.28
CA PHE A 428 7.24 14.09 -42.62
C PHE A 428 7.26 15.19 -43.64
N GLY A 429 7.16 16.46 -43.21
CA GLY A 429 7.15 17.61 -44.08
C GLY A 429 5.81 17.84 -44.79
N SER A 430 5.81 18.75 -45.79
CA SER A 430 4.57 19.18 -46.47
C SER A 430 4.31 18.45 -47.80
N THR A 431 5.15 17.46 -48.16
CA THR A 431 5.04 16.75 -49.44
C THR A 431 5.13 15.24 -49.26
N GLY A 432 4.38 14.48 -50.09
CA GLY A 432 4.37 13.01 -50.04
C GLY A 432 3.10 12.44 -49.42
N PHE A 433 3.04 11.11 -49.32
CA PHE A 433 1.86 10.36 -48.82
C PHE A 433 1.58 10.61 -47.33
N LEU A 434 2.61 10.88 -46.54
CA LEU A 434 2.53 11.19 -45.12
C LEU A 434 2.75 12.71 -44.84
N ALA A 435 2.48 13.57 -45.80
CA ALA A 435 2.60 15.01 -45.59
C ALA A 435 1.70 15.46 -44.42
N GLY A 436 2.32 16.21 -43.48
CA GLY A 436 1.62 16.67 -42.28
C GLY A 436 1.43 15.62 -41.19
N TRP A 437 2.03 14.43 -41.35
CA TRP A 437 2.08 13.43 -40.30
C TRP A 437 3.29 13.62 -39.41
N ASP A 438 3.09 13.44 -38.09
CA ASP A 438 4.15 13.37 -37.08
C ASP A 438 4.62 11.93 -36.89
N TRP A 439 5.87 11.78 -36.43
CA TRP A 439 6.44 10.51 -36.03
C TRP A 439 7.23 10.65 -34.73
N ASP A 440 7.23 9.61 -33.91
CA ASP A 440 8.06 9.49 -32.68
C ASP A 440 8.59 8.07 -32.58
N ILE A 441 9.88 7.93 -32.31
CA ILE A 441 10.53 6.66 -32.02
C ILE A 441 11.50 6.85 -30.85
N TYR A 442 11.44 5.94 -29.89
CA TYR A 442 12.33 5.99 -28.74
C TYR A 442 12.67 4.61 -28.20
N ALA A 443 13.78 4.56 -27.47
CA ALA A 443 14.20 3.43 -26.68
C ALA A 443 14.36 3.86 -25.22
N GLN A 444 13.99 2.96 -24.30
CA GLN A 444 14.09 3.18 -22.87
C GLN A 444 14.69 1.96 -22.20
N PHE A 445 15.49 2.21 -21.18
CA PHE A 445 16.00 1.21 -20.24
C PHE A 445 15.76 1.72 -18.82
N SER A 446 15.28 0.84 -17.93
CA SER A 446 15.28 1.09 -16.51
C SER A 446 15.76 -0.14 -15.73
N ARG A 447 16.40 0.12 -14.59
CA ARG A 447 16.86 -0.91 -13.64
C ARG A 447 16.61 -0.45 -12.23
N SER A 448 15.98 -1.32 -11.46
CA SER A 448 15.85 -1.21 -10.01
C SER A 448 16.71 -2.29 -9.36
N GLU A 449 17.58 -1.89 -8.44
CA GLU A 449 18.32 -2.80 -7.57
C GLU A 449 17.96 -2.49 -6.12
N GLY A 450 17.21 -3.39 -5.52
CA GLY A 450 16.74 -3.28 -4.14
C GLY A 450 17.48 -4.24 -3.23
N THR A 451 18.08 -3.74 -2.15
CA THR A 451 18.62 -4.58 -1.08
C THR A 451 17.74 -4.47 0.14
N TYR A 452 17.51 -5.58 0.82
CA TYR A 452 16.72 -5.63 2.05
C TYR A 452 17.42 -6.45 3.12
N ASP A 453 17.69 -5.79 4.23
CA ASP A 453 18.28 -6.39 5.42
C ASP A 453 17.18 -6.62 6.46
N ARG A 454 17.16 -7.78 7.11
CA ARG A 454 16.24 -8.06 8.20
C ARG A 454 16.90 -8.78 9.36
N ASP A 455 16.48 -8.43 10.55
CA ASP A 455 16.85 -9.16 11.75
C ASP A 455 16.05 -10.46 11.86
N PHE A 456 16.68 -11.52 12.31
CA PHE A 456 16.06 -12.82 12.49
C PHE A 456 16.66 -13.62 13.65
N ILE A 457 16.02 -14.74 13.98
CA ILE A 457 16.47 -15.70 15.00
C ILE A 457 16.81 -17.00 14.30
N TYR A 458 18.02 -17.55 14.53
CA TYR A 458 18.45 -18.81 13.95
C TYR A 458 17.63 -20.00 14.50
N ASN A 459 16.87 -20.67 13.65
CA ASN A 459 16.01 -21.80 14.08
C ASN A 459 16.82 -22.99 14.60
N ASP A 460 17.89 -23.41 13.92
CA ASP A 460 18.73 -24.51 14.32
C ASP A 460 19.45 -24.25 15.65
N ARG A 461 19.85 -23.00 15.94
CA ARG A 461 20.45 -22.61 17.22
C ARG A 461 19.42 -22.54 18.35
N VAL A 462 18.19 -22.14 18.06
CA VAL A 462 17.10 -22.24 19.04
C VAL A 462 16.88 -23.70 19.39
N VAL A 463 16.71 -24.59 18.38
CA VAL A 463 16.57 -26.02 18.59
C VAL A 463 17.76 -26.61 19.40
N ALA A 464 18.98 -26.17 19.09
CA ALA A 464 20.17 -26.59 19.83
C ALA A 464 20.10 -26.26 21.34
N THR A 465 19.56 -25.09 21.71
CA THR A 465 19.59 -24.58 23.10
C THR A 465 18.32 -24.92 23.91
N THR A 466 17.27 -25.44 23.30
CA THR A 466 15.98 -25.74 23.97
C THR A 466 15.83 -27.18 24.41
N GLY A 467 16.70 -28.09 23.94
CA GLY A 467 16.70 -29.51 24.29
C GLY A 467 17.16 -29.82 25.73
N ALA A 468 17.15 -31.08 26.11
CA ALA A 468 17.47 -31.53 27.46
C ALA A 468 18.94 -31.26 27.90
N LEU A 469 19.87 -31.18 26.95
CA LEU A 469 21.30 -31.06 27.22
C LEU A 469 21.82 -29.61 27.38
N GLY A 470 20.95 -28.61 27.28
CA GLY A 470 21.36 -27.20 27.19
C GLY A 470 21.71 -26.84 25.74
N CYS A 471 23.02 -26.78 25.38
CA CYS A 471 23.39 -26.59 23.99
C CYS A 471 23.86 -27.89 23.34
N ASN A 472 23.12 -28.32 22.30
CA ASN A 472 23.44 -29.52 21.51
C ASN A 472 24.06 -29.10 20.16
N GLN A 473 25.39 -29.24 20.04
CA GLN A 473 26.12 -28.88 18.82
C GLN A 473 25.59 -29.62 17.57
N ALA A 474 25.13 -30.86 17.71
CA ALA A 474 24.65 -31.66 16.58
C ALA A 474 23.33 -31.11 15.98
N ALA A 475 22.62 -30.26 16.68
CA ALA A 475 21.40 -29.63 16.17
C ALA A 475 21.69 -28.40 15.28
N ILE A 476 22.93 -27.87 15.32
CA ILE A 476 23.34 -26.73 14.48
C ILE A 476 23.79 -27.28 13.13
N THR A 477 22.86 -27.35 12.19
CA THR A 477 23.08 -28.03 10.91
C THR A 477 23.21 -27.07 9.73
N ILE A 478 22.73 -25.83 9.86
CA ILE A 478 22.61 -24.87 8.76
C ILE A 478 23.48 -23.63 9.00
N SER A 479 23.28 -22.96 10.13
CA SER A 479 23.92 -21.68 10.41
C SER A 479 25.39 -21.78 10.80
N GLY A 480 25.91 -22.98 11.12
CA GLY A 480 27.20 -23.11 11.76
C GLY A 480 27.23 -22.50 13.18
N GLY A 481 28.42 -22.27 13.71
CA GLY A 481 28.59 -21.76 15.06
C GLY A 481 28.90 -22.88 16.08
N GLN A 482 29.28 -22.49 17.29
CA GLN A 482 29.71 -23.41 18.33
C GLN A 482 28.98 -23.14 19.63
N CYS A 483 28.51 -24.17 20.30
CA CYS A 483 27.94 -24.09 21.64
C CYS A 483 28.88 -23.45 22.65
N SER A 484 30.21 -23.53 22.40
CA SER A 484 31.24 -22.88 23.19
C SER A 484 31.17 -21.35 23.19
N SER A 485 30.39 -20.75 22.32
CA SER A 485 30.10 -19.30 22.39
C SER A 485 29.18 -18.94 23.56
N LEU A 486 28.57 -19.93 24.23
CA LEU A 486 27.76 -19.74 25.42
C LEU A 486 28.55 -20.12 26.67
N THR A 487 28.84 -19.17 27.54
CA THR A 487 29.71 -19.35 28.75
C THR A 487 29.28 -20.52 29.63
N ALA A 488 27.96 -20.75 29.78
CA ALA A 488 27.42 -21.84 30.58
C ALA A 488 26.94 -23.03 29.73
N GLY A 489 27.09 -23.01 28.40
CA GLY A 489 26.57 -24.02 27.48
C GLY A 489 25.03 -24.06 27.36
N PHE A 490 24.33 -23.06 27.92
CA PHE A 490 22.87 -22.95 27.83
C PHE A 490 22.40 -21.49 27.95
N VAL A 491 21.20 -21.21 27.52
CA VAL A 491 20.50 -19.94 27.72
C VAL A 491 19.65 -20.07 28.99
N PRO A 492 19.69 -19.13 29.93
CA PRO A 492 18.87 -19.18 31.15
C PRO A 492 17.44 -18.71 30.84
N TRP A 493 16.69 -19.54 30.10
CA TRP A 493 15.42 -19.23 29.45
C TRP A 493 14.35 -18.66 30.38
N THR A 494 14.37 -19.07 31.66
CA THR A 494 13.36 -18.70 32.66
C THR A 494 13.79 -17.52 33.54
N SER A 495 15.01 -16.99 33.36
CA SER A 495 15.49 -15.83 34.12
C SER A 495 14.72 -14.56 33.73
N GLN A 496 14.50 -13.67 34.72
CA GLN A 496 13.86 -12.37 34.48
C GLN A 496 14.53 -11.60 33.34
N ARG A 497 15.86 -11.55 33.33
CA ARG A 497 16.65 -10.89 32.31
C ARG A 497 16.28 -11.36 30.89
N VAL A 498 16.21 -12.67 30.68
CA VAL A 498 15.89 -13.24 29.36
C VAL A 498 14.42 -13.01 28.99
N LEU A 499 13.51 -13.18 29.95
CA LEU A 499 12.08 -12.93 29.71
C LEU A 499 11.81 -11.47 29.31
N GLU A 500 12.56 -10.53 29.83
CA GLU A 500 12.51 -9.10 29.48
C GLU A 500 13.32 -8.76 28.21
N GLY A 501 13.84 -9.76 27.47
CA GLY A 501 14.58 -9.56 26.21
C GLY A 501 16.05 -9.17 26.42
N GLY A 502 16.55 -9.18 27.66
CA GLY A 502 17.92 -8.80 28.03
C GLY A 502 18.95 -9.89 27.76
N PHE A 503 19.03 -10.44 26.57
CA PHE A 503 20.09 -11.37 26.18
C PHE A 503 21.47 -10.72 26.31
N ASN A 504 22.46 -11.43 26.89
CA ASN A 504 23.84 -10.94 26.93
C ASN A 504 24.45 -10.99 25.49
N ALA A 505 25.67 -10.45 25.37
CA ALA A 505 26.34 -10.33 24.06
C ALA A 505 26.57 -11.72 23.39
N GLU A 506 26.93 -12.75 24.19
CA GLU A 506 27.17 -14.10 23.66
C GLU A 506 25.87 -14.78 23.24
N GLU A 507 24.80 -14.70 24.06
CA GLU A 507 23.48 -15.23 23.77
C GLU A 507 22.89 -14.55 22.53
N ARG A 508 23.06 -13.23 22.45
CA ARG A 508 22.57 -12.44 21.31
C ARG A 508 23.33 -12.83 20.03
N ALA A 509 24.64 -12.86 20.05
CA ALA A 509 25.45 -13.26 18.88
C ALA A 509 25.22 -14.70 18.45
N PHE A 510 24.81 -15.57 19.40
CA PHE A 510 24.49 -16.95 19.09
C PHE A 510 23.08 -17.12 18.49
N LEU A 511 22.06 -16.51 19.09
CA LEU A 511 20.66 -16.74 18.70
C LEU A 511 20.18 -15.86 17.56
N PHE A 512 20.68 -14.62 17.45
CA PHE A 512 20.18 -13.61 16.54
C PHE A 512 21.15 -13.34 15.40
N GLY A 513 20.62 -13.01 14.24
CA GLY A 513 21.37 -12.64 13.07
C GLY A 513 20.68 -11.56 12.23
N ARG A 514 21.40 -11.07 11.25
CA ARG A 514 20.88 -10.19 10.20
C ARG A 514 21.29 -10.75 8.85
N GLU A 515 20.36 -10.83 7.92
CA GLU A 515 20.64 -11.30 6.56
C GLU A 515 20.18 -10.29 5.53
N ARG A 516 20.77 -10.39 4.35
CA ARG A 516 20.47 -9.53 3.20
C ARG A 516 19.89 -10.35 2.07
N GLY A 517 18.82 -9.86 1.46
CA GLY A 517 18.34 -10.26 0.15
C GLY A 517 18.55 -9.15 -0.86
N VAL A 518 18.49 -9.50 -2.16
CA VAL A 518 18.68 -8.58 -3.28
C VAL A 518 17.61 -8.86 -4.33
N THR A 519 16.94 -7.80 -4.79
CA THR A 519 15.96 -7.83 -5.87
C THR A 519 16.46 -6.97 -7.02
N ILE A 520 16.48 -7.50 -8.23
CA ILE A 520 16.79 -6.77 -9.45
C ILE A 520 15.56 -6.83 -10.35
N TYR A 521 15.16 -5.67 -10.87
CA TYR A 521 14.14 -5.58 -11.92
C TYR A 521 14.67 -4.76 -13.08
N GLU A 522 14.66 -5.34 -14.27
CA GLU A 522 15.07 -4.67 -15.50
C GLU A 522 13.89 -4.55 -16.46
N HIS A 523 13.83 -3.41 -17.15
CA HIS A 523 12.77 -3.11 -18.10
C HIS A 523 13.38 -2.43 -19.32
N GLN A 524 13.23 -3.05 -20.48
CA GLN A 524 13.71 -2.60 -21.78
C GLN A 524 12.53 -2.38 -22.71
N PHE A 525 12.57 -1.29 -23.46
CA PHE A 525 11.41 -0.84 -24.17
C PHE A 525 11.80 -0.10 -25.46
N VAL A 526 11.15 -0.42 -26.57
CA VAL A 526 11.23 0.33 -27.83
C VAL A 526 9.81 0.56 -28.34
N GLU A 527 9.46 1.80 -28.65
CA GLU A 527 8.19 2.16 -29.24
C GLU A 527 8.39 3.10 -30.42
N GLY A 528 7.59 2.91 -31.47
CA GLY A 528 7.50 3.83 -32.59
C GLY A 528 6.04 4.10 -32.93
N SER A 529 5.72 5.35 -33.27
CA SER A 529 4.37 5.74 -33.68
C SER A 529 4.40 6.81 -34.76
N ILE A 530 3.34 6.82 -35.57
CA ILE A 530 3.03 7.90 -36.51
C ILE A 530 1.60 8.35 -36.27
N SER A 531 1.34 9.64 -36.45
CA SER A 531 -0.01 10.22 -36.31
C SER A 531 -0.23 11.39 -37.28
N GLY A 532 -1.45 11.54 -37.78
CA GLY A 532 -1.79 12.61 -38.70
C GLY A 532 -3.20 12.43 -39.30
N ASP A 533 -3.54 13.28 -40.26
CA ASP A 533 -4.83 13.28 -40.94
C ASP A 533 -4.82 12.33 -42.11
N LEU A 534 -5.83 11.45 -42.20
CA LEU A 534 -6.04 10.52 -43.34
C LEU A 534 -6.71 11.23 -44.52
N PHE A 535 -7.84 11.89 -44.28
CA PHE A 535 -8.61 12.67 -45.24
C PHE A 535 -9.61 13.57 -44.51
N THR A 536 -10.18 14.53 -45.18
CA THR A 536 -11.12 15.48 -44.59
C THR A 536 -12.56 15.14 -44.97
N LEU A 537 -13.42 14.97 -43.94
CA LEU A 537 -14.87 14.88 -44.08
C LEU A 537 -15.49 16.28 -44.02
N PRO A 538 -16.79 16.42 -44.37
CA PRO A 538 -17.46 17.72 -44.21
C PRO A 538 -17.44 18.28 -42.78
N ALA A 539 -17.31 17.42 -41.79
CA ALA A 539 -17.26 17.79 -40.37
C ALA A 539 -15.83 18.02 -39.85
N GLY A 540 -14.79 17.76 -40.65
CA GLY A 540 -13.42 17.96 -40.28
C GLY A 540 -12.44 16.85 -40.70
N PRO A 541 -11.15 16.94 -40.40
CA PRO A 541 -10.19 15.91 -40.76
C PRO A 541 -10.37 14.63 -39.92
N VAL A 542 -10.20 13.47 -40.59
CA VAL A 542 -10.14 12.17 -39.91
C VAL A 542 -8.70 11.95 -39.42
N GLY A 543 -8.48 12.08 -38.10
CA GLY A 543 -7.21 11.82 -37.48
C GLY A 543 -6.93 10.33 -37.30
N ALA A 544 -5.69 9.90 -37.45
CA ALA A 544 -5.26 8.53 -37.19
C ALA A 544 -3.90 8.46 -36.52
N ALA A 545 -3.68 7.40 -35.74
CA ALA A 545 -2.40 7.03 -35.21
C ALA A 545 -2.17 5.53 -35.35
N LEU A 546 -0.92 5.14 -35.64
CA LEU A 546 -0.48 3.76 -35.75
C LEU A 546 0.88 3.62 -35.05
N GLY A 547 1.06 2.56 -34.29
CA GLY A 547 2.34 2.34 -33.64
C GLY A 547 2.61 0.88 -33.30
N PHE A 548 3.84 0.64 -32.88
CA PHE A 548 4.31 -0.65 -32.40
C PHE A 548 5.12 -0.47 -31.11
N GLN A 549 5.18 -1.53 -30.31
CA GLN A 549 5.94 -1.59 -29.07
C GLN A 549 6.59 -2.96 -28.93
N ILE A 550 7.82 -2.98 -28.45
CA ILE A 550 8.50 -4.19 -28.00
C ILE A 550 9.04 -3.91 -26.60
N ARG A 551 8.69 -4.79 -25.65
CA ARG A 551 9.09 -4.64 -24.24
C ARG A 551 9.60 -5.98 -23.71
N ARG A 552 10.70 -5.94 -22.94
CA ARG A 552 11.18 -7.07 -22.15
C ARG A 552 11.33 -6.64 -20.70
N GLU A 553 10.89 -7.50 -19.82
CA GLU A 553 10.94 -7.35 -18.37
C GLU A 553 11.65 -8.56 -17.78
N GLU A 554 12.47 -8.34 -16.73
CA GLU A 554 13.20 -9.37 -16.03
C GLU A 554 13.21 -9.09 -14.54
N LEU A 555 12.90 -10.09 -13.74
CA LEU A 555 12.91 -10.06 -12.27
C LEU A 555 13.84 -11.13 -11.74
N ASP A 556 14.69 -10.77 -10.78
CA ASP A 556 15.51 -11.70 -9.98
C ASP A 556 15.51 -11.25 -8.52
N ASP A 557 14.77 -11.94 -7.68
CA ASP A 557 14.78 -11.77 -6.22
C ASP A 557 15.48 -12.96 -5.56
N THR A 558 16.60 -12.68 -4.92
CA THR A 558 17.39 -13.66 -4.18
C THR A 558 17.36 -13.31 -2.69
N PRO A 559 16.52 -14.03 -1.88
CA PRO A 559 16.47 -13.85 -0.43
C PRO A 559 17.78 -14.23 0.27
N GLY A 560 17.89 -13.85 1.55
CA GLY A 560 19.03 -14.24 2.37
C GLY A 560 19.17 -15.76 2.55
N PRO A 561 20.39 -16.26 2.82
CA PRO A 561 20.68 -17.70 2.83
C PRO A 561 19.91 -18.46 3.90
N ASN A 562 19.61 -17.88 5.05
CA ASN A 562 18.81 -18.54 6.08
C ASN A 562 17.32 -18.58 5.71
N SER A 563 16.82 -17.59 4.96
CA SER A 563 15.48 -17.62 4.38
C SER A 563 15.34 -18.77 3.39
N ILE A 564 16.29 -18.94 2.48
CA ILE A 564 16.31 -20.01 1.49
C ILE A 564 16.41 -21.39 2.18
N ALA A 565 17.22 -21.49 3.23
CA ALA A 565 17.42 -22.73 4.00
C ALA A 565 16.30 -23.01 5.03
N ALA A 566 15.25 -22.17 5.11
CA ALA A 566 14.18 -22.25 6.12
C ALA A 566 14.70 -22.26 7.57
N ASN A 567 15.83 -21.58 7.82
CA ASN A 567 16.51 -21.53 9.13
C ASN A 567 16.13 -20.30 9.94
N LEU A 568 14.93 -19.80 9.77
CA LEU A 568 14.39 -18.66 10.50
C LEU A 568 13.37 -19.15 11.51
N TRP A 569 13.63 -18.93 12.80
CA TRP A 569 12.69 -19.34 13.85
C TRP A 569 11.33 -18.65 13.68
N SER A 570 10.27 -19.44 13.54
CA SER A 570 8.88 -18.97 13.38
C SER A 570 8.73 -17.86 12.32
N SER A 571 9.53 -17.90 11.27
CA SER A 571 9.41 -17.01 10.10
C SER A 571 9.31 -17.84 8.82
N SER A 572 8.78 -17.18 7.78
CA SER A 572 8.59 -17.81 6.48
C SER A 572 9.91 -18.08 5.79
N ALA A 573 10.02 -19.19 5.10
CA ALA A 573 11.04 -19.46 4.10
C ALA A 573 10.66 -18.77 2.80
N ALA A 574 11.68 -18.38 2.02
CA ALA A 574 11.50 -17.80 0.70
C ALA A 574 12.55 -18.39 -0.25
N GLY A 575 12.12 -18.83 -1.43
CA GLY A 575 13.02 -19.24 -2.50
C GLY A 575 13.41 -18.07 -3.40
N ARG A 576 14.38 -18.29 -4.29
CA ARG A 576 14.73 -17.32 -5.34
C ARG A 576 13.58 -17.24 -6.34
N THR A 577 13.04 -16.04 -6.54
CA THR A 577 11.99 -15.74 -7.52
C THR A 577 12.65 -15.07 -8.73
N ALA A 578 12.69 -15.72 -9.88
CA ALA A 578 13.34 -15.19 -11.07
C ALA A 578 12.63 -15.63 -12.35
N GLY A 579 12.49 -14.70 -13.28
CA GLY A 579 11.88 -14.93 -14.58
C GLY A 579 11.85 -13.70 -15.45
N GLU A 580 11.51 -13.89 -16.70
CA GLU A 580 11.42 -12.84 -17.72
C GLU A 580 10.18 -13.01 -18.58
N ASP A 581 9.74 -11.93 -19.22
CA ASP A 581 8.70 -11.94 -20.22
C ASP A 581 8.98 -10.91 -21.32
N THR A 582 8.57 -11.24 -22.54
CA THR A 582 8.69 -10.36 -23.70
C THR A 582 7.31 -10.17 -24.33
N VAL A 583 6.94 -8.91 -24.60
CA VAL A 583 5.72 -8.59 -25.33
C VAL A 583 6.02 -7.81 -26.59
N LYS A 584 5.26 -8.13 -27.64
CA LYS A 584 5.24 -7.42 -28.93
C LYS A 584 3.83 -6.95 -29.20
N GLU A 585 3.69 -5.67 -29.49
CA GLU A 585 2.39 -5.05 -29.60
C GLU A 585 2.29 -4.17 -30.86
N VAL A 586 1.08 -4.12 -31.43
CA VAL A 586 0.70 -3.17 -32.48
C VAL A 586 -0.60 -2.52 -32.07
N PHE A 587 -0.67 -1.20 -32.23
CA PHE A 587 -1.87 -0.44 -31.89
C PHE A 587 -2.24 0.57 -32.98
N ALA A 588 -3.53 0.88 -33.05
CA ALA A 588 -4.07 1.89 -33.95
C ALA A 588 -5.17 2.69 -33.25
N GLU A 589 -5.29 3.96 -33.61
CA GLU A 589 -6.34 4.86 -33.18
C GLU A 589 -6.86 5.64 -34.39
N VAL A 590 -8.18 5.87 -34.44
CA VAL A 590 -8.83 6.68 -35.48
C VAL A 590 -9.86 7.58 -34.81
N GLU A 591 -9.82 8.87 -35.17
CA GLU A 591 -10.81 9.87 -34.77
C GLU A 591 -11.59 10.34 -35.99
N VAL A 592 -12.92 10.20 -35.93
CA VAL A 592 -13.80 10.53 -37.02
C VAL A 592 -14.76 11.64 -36.60
N PRO A 593 -14.63 12.87 -37.11
CA PRO A 593 -15.66 13.90 -36.94
C PRO A 593 -16.87 13.52 -37.81
N LEU A 594 -17.99 13.22 -37.13
CA LEU A 594 -19.20 12.74 -37.81
C LEU A 594 -20.09 13.90 -38.26
N VAL A 595 -20.29 14.89 -37.37
CA VAL A 595 -21.16 16.05 -37.60
C VAL A 595 -20.53 17.27 -36.93
N ALA A 596 -20.56 18.43 -37.62
CA ALA A 596 -20.16 19.71 -37.04
C ALA A 596 -21.09 20.83 -37.50
N ASP A 597 -21.18 21.91 -36.72
CA ASP A 597 -21.91 23.14 -37.03
C ASP A 597 -23.39 22.94 -37.40
N GLN A 598 -24.07 21.96 -36.76
CA GLN A 598 -25.50 21.72 -36.92
C GLN A 598 -26.27 21.99 -35.62
N PRO A 599 -27.54 22.38 -35.66
CA PRO A 599 -28.36 22.55 -34.46
C PRO A 599 -28.34 21.29 -33.59
N PHE A 600 -27.93 21.45 -32.29
CA PHE A 600 -27.70 20.37 -31.31
C PHE A 600 -26.54 19.43 -31.63
N PHE A 601 -25.76 19.70 -32.65
CA PHE A 601 -24.57 18.98 -33.04
C PHE A 601 -23.45 19.98 -33.37
N GLU A 602 -22.99 20.75 -32.36
CA GLU A 602 -21.86 21.65 -32.53
C GLU A 602 -20.62 20.88 -32.99
N ASN A 603 -20.42 19.73 -32.36
CA ASN A 603 -19.43 18.74 -32.79
C ASN A 603 -19.84 17.35 -32.31
N LEU A 604 -19.77 16.35 -33.18
CA LEU A 604 -19.92 14.94 -32.82
C LEU A 604 -18.75 14.15 -33.38
N THR A 605 -17.91 13.62 -32.49
CA THR A 605 -16.70 12.89 -32.86
C THR A 605 -16.73 11.48 -32.32
N LEU A 606 -16.42 10.50 -33.17
CA LEU A 606 -16.25 9.10 -32.83
C LEU A 606 -14.78 8.76 -32.71
N ASN A 607 -14.38 8.14 -31.58
CA ASN A 607 -13.04 7.62 -31.36
C ASN A 607 -13.04 6.10 -31.37
N LEU A 608 -12.10 5.51 -32.09
CA LEU A 608 -11.90 4.07 -32.19
C LEU A 608 -10.43 3.79 -31.93
N SER A 609 -10.14 2.85 -31.04
CA SER A 609 -8.78 2.35 -30.84
C SER A 609 -8.76 0.85 -30.66
N GLY A 610 -7.64 0.23 -31.03
CA GLY A 610 -7.44 -1.20 -30.87
C GLY A 610 -5.96 -1.54 -30.74
N ARG A 611 -5.68 -2.59 -29.99
CA ARG A 611 -4.33 -3.13 -29.75
C ARG A 611 -4.35 -4.64 -29.81
N VAL A 612 -3.29 -5.20 -30.36
CA VAL A 612 -2.98 -6.63 -30.31
C VAL A 612 -1.63 -6.77 -29.63
N SER A 613 -1.58 -7.59 -28.58
CA SER A 613 -0.42 -7.85 -27.74
C SER A 613 -0.12 -9.34 -27.74
N ASP A 614 1.14 -9.72 -27.96
CA ASP A 614 1.64 -11.09 -27.98
C ASP A 614 2.73 -11.24 -26.92
N TYR A 615 2.38 -11.91 -25.81
CA TYR A 615 3.24 -12.18 -24.67
C TYR A 615 3.83 -13.58 -24.76
N GLU A 616 5.12 -13.70 -24.43
CA GLU A 616 5.82 -14.98 -24.43
C GLU A 616 5.27 -15.94 -23.36
N SER A 617 4.83 -15.38 -22.22
CA SER A 617 4.37 -16.15 -21.04
C SER A 617 2.99 -16.78 -21.19
N TYR A 618 2.00 -16.11 -21.84
CA TYR A 618 0.61 -16.60 -21.91
C TYR A 618 -0.02 -16.45 -23.30
N GLY A 619 0.67 -15.88 -24.30
CA GLY A 619 0.20 -15.77 -25.67
C GLY A 619 -0.49 -14.45 -26.00
N GLN A 620 -1.42 -14.50 -26.96
CA GLN A 620 -2.00 -13.34 -27.59
C GLN A 620 -3.29 -12.86 -26.93
N THR A 621 -3.40 -11.53 -26.75
CA THR A 621 -4.63 -10.85 -26.36
C THR A 621 -4.90 -9.64 -27.25
N SER A 622 -6.16 -9.19 -27.32
CA SER A 622 -6.55 -8.00 -28.07
C SER A 622 -7.53 -7.16 -27.26
N THR A 623 -7.44 -5.85 -27.41
CA THR A 623 -8.35 -4.90 -26.78
C THR A 623 -8.83 -3.86 -27.79
N TYR A 624 -10.03 -3.32 -27.52
CA TYR A 624 -10.61 -2.24 -28.31
C TYR A 624 -11.25 -1.20 -27.38
N LYS A 625 -11.45 0.00 -27.92
CA LYS A 625 -12.25 1.04 -27.28
C LYS A 625 -13.00 1.85 -28.31
N VAL A 626 -14.25 2.15 -28.02
CA VAL A 626 -15.13 3.03 -28.79
C VAL A 626 -15.53 4.17 -27.88
N GLY A 627 -15.24 5.40 -28.28
CA GLY A 627 -15.61 6.62 -27.56
C GLY A 627 -16.44 7.55 -28.44
N LEU A 628 -17.41 8.22 -27.86
CA LEU A 628 -18.19 9.25 -28.51
C LEU A 628 -18.12 10.54 -27.69
N ASN A 629 -17.78 11.63 -28.37
CA ASN A 629 -17.78 12.97 -27.81
C ASN A 629 -18.77 13.83 -28.58
N TRP A 630 -19.84 14.28 -27.92
CA TRP A 630 -20.91 15.05 -28.51
C TRP A 630 -21.06 16.39 -27.84
N GLN A 631 -20.58 17.43 -28.48
CA GLN A 631 -20.85 18.82 -28.14
C GLN A 631 -22.25 19.17 -28.66
N ILE A 632 -23.23 19.18 -27.75
CA ILE A 632 -24.64 19.38 -28.08
C ILE A 632 -24.90 20.85 -28.42
N THR A 633 -24.36 21.74 -27.55
CA THR A 633 -24.35 23.20 -27.69
C THR A 633 -22.98 23.72 -27.22
N PRO A 634 -22.60 24.97 -27.41
CA PRO A 634 -21.35 25.50 -26.84
C PRO A 634 -21.17 25.24 -25.33
N GLU A 635 -22.29 25.16 -24.59
CA GLU A 635 -22.27 24.94 -23.13
C GLU A 635 -22.39 23.48 -22.69
N TRP A 636 -23.04 22.61 -23.48
CA TRP A 636 -23.36 21.23 -23.07
C TRP A 636 -22.63 20.20 -23.90
N ARG A 637 -21.98 19.25 -23.22
CA ARG A 637 -21.29 18.15 -23.87
C ARG A 637 -21.65 16.82 -23.19
N LEU A 638 -21.88 15.80 -23.99
CA LEU A 638 -22.01 14.41 -23.57
C LEU A 638 -20.78 13.64 -24.06
N ARG A 639 -20.18 12.84 -23.18
CA ARG A 639 -19.13 11.89 -23.54
C ARG A 639 -19.51 10.49 -23.11
N THR A 640 -19.10 9.49 -23.87
CA THR A 640 -19.29 8.09 -23.48
C THR A 640 -18.17 7.24 -24.07
N SER A 641 -17.78 6.21 -23.36
CA SER A 641 -16.84 5.21 -23.83
C SER A 641 -17.29 3.80 -23.45
N ASN A 642 -16.94 2.83 -24.27
CA ASN A 642 -17.03 1.40 -24.02
C ASN A 642 -15.76 0.76 -24.55
N GLY A 643 -15.14 -0.12 -23.78
CA GLY A 643 -13.94 -0.80 -24.21
C GLY A 643 -13.52 -1.91 -23.27
N ASP A 644 -12.62 -2.73 -23.80
CA ASP A 644 -11.98 -3.80 -23.05
C ASP A 644 -10.57 -3.35 -22.63
N SER A 645 -10.14 -3.81 -21.47
CA SER A 645 -8.79 -3.65 -20.95
C SER A 645 -8.27 -4.98 -20.45
N PHE A 646 -6.97 -5.10 -20.27
CA PHE A 646 -6.37 -6.31 -19.74
C PHE A 646 -5.17 -6.00 -18.83
N ARG A 647 -4.82 -6.99 -18.01
CA ARG A 647 -3.56 -7.02 -17.27
C ARG A 647 -2.89 -8.37 -17.48
N ALA A 648 -1.65 -8.33 -17.94
CA ALA A 648 -0.80 -9.51 -17.96
C ALA A 648 -0.45 -9.95 -16.54
N PRO A 649 -0.29 -11.25 -16.25
CA PRO A 649 0.28 -11.69 -15.00
C PRO A 649 1.68 -11.08 -14.79
N ALA A 650 1.94 -10.52 -13.60
CA ALA A 650 3.23 -9.97 -13.28
C ALA A 650 4.29 -11.07 -13.12
N LEU A 651 5.58 -10.76 -13.35
CA LEU A 651 6.67 -11.73 -13.22
C LEU A 651 6.67 -12.41 -11.84
N TYR A 652 6.32 -11.66 -10.80
CA TYR A 652 6.16 -12.24 -9.47
C TYR A 652 5.05 -13.29 -9.40
N GLU A 653 3.90 -13.02 -10.01
CA GLU A 653 2.75 -13.95 -10.03
C GLU A 653 3.03 -15.20 -10.87
N LEU A 654 3.85 -15.05 -11.91
CA LEU A 654 4.28 -16.17 -12.76
C LEU A 654 5.33 -17.05 -12.06
N TYR A 655 6.36 -16.43 -11.48
CA TYR A 655 7.59 -17.13 -11.11
C TYR A 655 7.87 -17.20 -9.62
N LEU A 656 6.90 -16.81 -8.75
CA LEU A 656 7.08 -16.89 -7.31
C LEU A 656 7.62 -18.26 -6.91
N ALA A 657 8.80 -18.28 -6.32
CA ALA A 657 9.30 -19.49 -5.68
C ALA A 657 8.46 -19.80 -4.44
N ASN A 658 8.34 -21.06 -4.10
CA ASN A 658 7.55 -21.52 -2.95
C ASN A 658 7.91 -20.75 -1.69
N GLN A 659 7.09 -19.76 -1.36
CA GLN A 659 7.17 -19.02 -0.11
C GLN A 659 6.25 -19.67 0.91
N THR A 660 6.72 -19.76 2.15
CA THR A 660 5.92 -20.33 3.22
C THR A 660 5.31 -19.28 4.12
N SER A 661 4.16 -19.58 4.68
CA SER A 661 3.51 -18.82 5.74
C SER A 661 2.83 -19.77 6.72
N PHE A 662 2.33 -19.26 7.84
CA PHE A 662 1.71 -20.05 8.88
C PHE A 662 0.37 -19.44 9.27
N LEU A 663 -0.70 -20.26 9.24
CA LEU A 663 -2.02 -19.85 9.71
C LEU A 663 -2.51 -20.77 10.81
N GLY A 664 -3.11 -20.19 11.85
CA GLY A 664 -3.63 -20.97 12.99
C GLY A 664 -4.76 -21.91 12.56
N GLN A 665 -4.78 -23.12 13.12
CA GLN A 665 -5.83 -24.12 12.83
C GLN A 665 -7.24 -23.53 13.02
N LEU A 666 -7.45 -22.75 14.08
CA LEU A 666 -8.75 -22.18 14.41
C LEU A 666 -9.28 -21.21 13.35
N SER A 667 -8.40 -20.64 12.52
CA SER A 667 -8.79 -19.66 11.48
C SER A 667 -9.05 -20.30 10.11
N ILE A 668 -8.60 -21.55 9.89
CA ILE A 668 -8.65 -22.15 8.56
C ILE A 668 -9.37 -23.50 8.48
N ASP A 669 -9.46 -24.26 9.59
CA ASP A 669 -9.97 -25.64 9.56
C ASP A 669 -11.49 -25.70 9.75
N PRO A 670 -12.27 -25.96 8.68
CA PRO A 670 -13.74 -26.02 8.75
C PRO A 670 -14.24 -27.25 9.55
N CYS A 671 -13.35 -28.21 9.85
CA CYS A 671 -13.71 -29.40 10.61
C CYS A 671 -13.65 -29.18 12.13
N ILE A 672 -13.30 -28.01 12.62
CA ILE A 672 -13.41 -27.69 14.05
C ILE A 672 -14.89 -27.56 14.43
N ASN A 673 -15.32 -28.36 15.42
CA ASN A 673 -16.72 -28.48 15.83
C ASN A 673 -17.68 -28.77 14.66
N TRP A 674 -17.23 -29.60 13.73
CA TRP A 674 -17.94 -29.85 12.47
C TRP A 674 -19.37 -30.34 12.65
N GLU A 675 -19.70 -31.05 13.75
CA GLU A 675 -21.05 -31.52 14.06
C GLU A 675 -22.05 -30.36 14.23
N LEU A 676 -21.56 -29.21 14.63
CA LEU A 676 -22.37 -27.98 14.82
C LEU A 676 -22.41 -27.11 13.57
N ASN A 677 -21.68 -27.47 12.51
CA ASN A 677 -21.66 -26.70 11.27
C ASN A 677 -23.01 -26.78 10.55
N GLY A 678 -23.54 -25.65 10.10
CA GLY A 678 -24.82 -25.60 9.38
C GLY A 678 -24.80 -26.26 7.99
N ASN A 679 -23.61 -26.56 7.43
CA ASN A 679 -23.43 -27.22 6.13
C ASN A 679 -23.34 -28.75 6.30
N ALA A 680 -24.33 -29.48 5.81
CA ALA A 680 -24.38 -30.95 5.90
C ALA A 680 -23.22 -31.63 5.14
N ASN A 681 -22.69 -31.05 4.07
CA ASN A 681 -21.53 -31.59 3.37
C ASN A 681 -20.27 -31.47 4.23
N ILE A 682 -20.05 -30.37 4.93
CA ILE A 682 -18.91 -30.23 5.86
C ILE A 682 -19.00 -31.31 6.95
N GLN A 683 -20.19 -31.53 7.52
CA GLN A 683 -20.38 -32.58 8.51
C GLN A 683 -20.02 -33.96 7.96
N ALA A 684 -20.54 -34.31 6.78
CA ALA A 684 -20.30 -35.59 6.16
C ALA A 684 -18.83 -35.79 5.76
N ASN A 685 -18.22 -34.76 5.15
CA ASN A 685 -16.87 -34.84 4.59
C ASN A 685 -15.79 -34.81 5.69
N CYS A 686 -15.98 -34.03 6.78
CA CYS A 686 -15.09 -34.09 7.93
C CYS A 686 -15.11 -35.48 8.61
N ALA A 687 -16.31 -36.05 8.76
CA ALA A 687 -16.45 -37.45 9.25
C ALA A 687 -15.78 -38.47 8.33
N ALA A 688 -15.97 -38.33 6.99
CA ALA A 688 -15.34 -39.19 5.98
C ALA A 688 -13.81 -39.04 5.96
N ALA A 689 -13.28 -37.84 6.24
CA ALA A 689 -11.85 -37.57 6.40
C ALA A 689 -11.27 -38.13 7.71
N GLY A 690 -12.08 -38.76 8.56
CA GLY A 690 -11.63 -39.36 9.81
C GLY A 690 -11.44 -38.35 10.95
N VAL A 691 -12.03 -37.16 10.86
CA VAL A 691 -11.97 -36.16 11.94
C VAL A 691 -12.95 -36.60 13.04
N PRO A 692 -12.49 -36.85 14.30
CA PRO A 692 -13.32 -37.36 15.35
C PRO A 692 -14.40 -36.38 15.78
N SER A 693 -15.52 -36.90 16.28
CA SER A 693 -16.56 -36.09 16.92
C SER A 693 -15.98 -35.31 18.11
N GLY A 694 -16.43 -34.07 18.28
CA GLY A 694 -15.93 -33.19 19.33
C GLY A 694 -14.53 -32.62 19.05
N TYR A 695 -14.05 -32.65 17.82
CA TYR A 695 -12.76 -32.04 17.43
C TYR A 695 -12.80 -30.53 17.57
N THR A 696 -12.03 -30.00 18.52
CA THR A 696 -11.95 -28.55 18.82
C THR A 696 -10.72 -27.87 18.21
N GLY A 697 -9.99 -28.59 17.35
CA GLY A 697 -8.72 -28.12 16.82
C GLY A 697 -7.54 -28.38 17.75
N ALA A 698 -6.34 -28.08 17.29
CA ALA A 698 -5.09 -28.34 18.02
C ALA A 698 -4.56 -27.08 18.73
N GLY A 699 -5.41 -26.35 19.36
CA GLY A 699 -5.04 -25.21 20.22
C GLY A 699 -4.23 -24.15 19.48
N SER A 700 -2.95 -24.00 19.83
CA SER A 700 -2.05 -22.98 19.25
C SER A 700 -1.26 -23.45 18.02
N SER A 701 -1.59 -24.61 17.43
CA SER A 701 -0.88 -25.10 16.24
C SER A 701 -1.26 -24.34 14.98
N SER A 702 -0.30 -24.23 14.07
CA SER A 702 -0.48 -23.60 12.76
C SER A 702 -0.23 -24.59 11.62
N ALA A 703 -0.92 -24.41 10.52
CA ALA A 703 -0.65 -25.09 9.25
C ALA A 703 0.40 -24.33 8.46
N LEU A 704 1.23 -25.06 7.72
CA LEU A 704 2.16 -24.50 6.75
C LEU A 704 1.39 -24.14 5.47
N ILE A 705 1.43 -22.88 5.07
CA ILE A 705 0.85 -22.43 3.80
C ILE A 705 1.99 -22.22 2.82
N THR A 706 1.94 -22.84 1.66
CA THR A 706 2.96 -22.68 0.62
C THR A 706 2.35 -21.95 -0.56
N ALA A 707 2.93 -20.81 -0.91
CA ALA A 707 2.54 -19.99 -2.05
C ALA A 707 3.57 -20.12 -3.17
N GLY A 708 3.10 -20.40 -4.38
CA GLY A 708 3.94 -20.51 -5.59
C GLY A 708 3.36 -19.72 -6.75
N GLY A 709 4.17 -19.51 -7.77
CA GLY A 709 3.77 -18.88 -9.03
C GLY A 709 2.88 -19.78 -9.88
N GLY A 710 2.27 -19.16 -10.89
CA GLY A 710 1.35 -19.84 -11.82
C GLY A 710 1.85 -19.86 -13.27
N ALA A 711 3.17 -19.90 -13.52
CA ALA A 711 3.71 -19.98 -14.87
C ALA A 711 3.15 -21.17 -15.65
N GLY A 712 2.69 -20.95 -16.88
CA GLY A 712 2.06 -21.95 -17.74
C GLY A 712 0.59 -22.26 -17.41
N ILE A 713 0.00 -21.60 -16.40
CA ILE A 713 -1.40 -21.77 -16.00
C ILE A 713 -2.14 -20.42 -16.04
N LEU A 714 -1.44 -19.32 -15.65
CA LEU A 714 -2.05 -17.99 -15.59
C LEU A 714 -2.30 -17.44 -16.99
N GLU A 715 -3.46 -16.83 -17.13
CA GLU A 715 -3.88 -16.05 -18.27
C GLU A 715 -4.01 -14.57 -17.90
N ALA A 716 -4.19 -13.70 -18.87
CA ALA A 716 -4.42 -12.29 -18.60
C ALA A 716 -5.75 -12.09 -17.87
N GLU A 717 -5.78 -11.15 -16.92
CA GLU A 717 -7.04 -10.61 -16.43
C GLU A 717 -7.70 -9.78 -17.54
N THR A 718 -9.00 -9.84 -17.63
CA THR A 718 -9.76 -9.06 -18.59
C THR A 718 -10.72 -8.12 -17.89
N ALA A 719 -10.91 -6.93 -18.44
CA ALA A 719 -11.86 -5.99 -17.88
C ALA A 719 -12.69 -5.33 -18.97
N ARG A 720 -13.93 -5.02 -18.64
CA ARG A 720 -14.81 -4.20 -19.46
C ARG A 720 -15.14 -2.93 -18.71
N ALA A 721 -14.93 -1.78 -19.37
CA ALA A 721 -15.24 -0.47 -18.82
C ALA A 721 -16.28 0.25 -19.67
N ASN A 722 -17.27 0.84 -18.99
CA ASN A 722 -18.26 1.72 -19.59
C ASN A 722 -18.24 3.05 -18.84
N THR A 723 -18.21 4.17 -19.56
CA THR A 723 -18.33 5.51 -18.96
C THR A 723 -19.37 6.33 -19.69
N VAL A 724 -20.10 7.16 -18.94
CA VAL A 724 -21.04 8.16 -19.49
C VAL A 724 -20.90 9.43 -18.68
N GLY A 725 -20.55 10.54 -19.33
CA GLY A 725 -20.33 11.83 -18.66
C GLY A 725 -21.10 12.98 -19.31
N LEU A 726 -21.61 13.86 -18.47
CA LEU A 726 -22.24 15.12 -18.87
C LEU A 726 -21.43 16.30 -18.35
N ILE A 727 -21.07 17.20 -19.26
CA ILE A 727 -20.27 18.38 -18.96
C ILE A 727 -21.09 19.63 -19.26
N TRP A 728 -21.05 20.61 -18.36
CA TRP A 728 -21.66 21.91 -18.53
C TRP A 728 -20.65 23.03 -18.29
N THR A 729 -20.50 23.89 -19.28
CA THR A 729 -19.58 25.03 -19.30
C THR A 729 -20.31 26.27 -19.79
N PRO A 730 -21.06 26.99 -18.88
CA PRO A 730 -21.85 28.15 -19.28
C PRO A 730 -20.96 29.32 -19.76
N GLU A 731 -21.35 29.98 -20.84
CA GLU A 731 -20.61 31.11 -21.41
C GLU A 731 -20.61 32.36 -20.52
N TRP A 732 -21.62 32.49 -19.64
CA TRP A 732 -21.78 33.67 -18.76
C TRP A 732 -20.90 33.63 -17.49
N ALA A 733 -20.20 32.53 -17.20
CA ALA A 733 -19.35 32.40 -16.03
C ALA A 733 -18.13 31.52 -16.35
N ARG A 734 -16.98 31.79 -15.72
CA ARG A 734 -15.83 30.85 -15.72
C ARG A 734 -16.13 29.66 -14.79
N PHE A 735 -17.10 28.85 -15.20
CA PHE A 735 -17.60 27.70 -14.46
C PHE A 735 -17.56 26.46 -15.34
N SER A 736 -17.16 25.34 -14.77
CA SER A 736 -17.28 24.04 -15.41
C SER A 736 -17.68 22.97 -14.39
N VAL A 737 -18.57 22.09 -14.78
CA VAL A 737 -18.94 20.90 -14.02
C VAL A 737 -19.04 19.71 -14.95
N ALA A 738 -18.46 18.58 -14.50
CA ALA A 738 -18.56 17.30 -15.17
C ALA A 738 -19.05 16.26 -14.17
N LEU A 739 -20.04 15.47 -14.57
CA LEU A 739 -20.55 14.32 -13.83
C LEU A 739 -20.39 13.09 -14.72
N ASP A 740 -19.56 12.15 -14.28
CA ASP A 740 -19.21 10.93 -15.01
C ASP A 740 -19.67 9.70 -14.22
N TYR A 741 -20.47 8.84 -14.84
CA TYR A 741 -20.78 7.50 -14.36
C TYR A 741 -19.74 6.52 -14.92
N PHE A 742 -19.27 5.60 -14.08
CA PHE A 742 -18.40 4.51 -14.48
C PHE A 742 -18.93 3.14 -14.05
N ASP A 743 -18.66 2.13 -14.87
CA ASP A 743 -18.98 0.72 -14.61
C ASP A 743 -17.82 -0.13 -15.13
N ILE A 744 -17.03 -0.70 -14.23
CA ILE A 744 -15.86 -1.51 -14.53
C ILE A 744 -16.07 -2.91 -13.97
N VAL A 745 -15.94 -3.92 -14.82
CA VAL A 745 -16.00 -5.33 -14.44
C VAL A 745 -14.69 -5.98 -14.79
N VAL A 746 -13.98 -6.51 -13.79
CA VAL A 746 -12.73 -7.25 -13.94
C VAL A 746 -13.02 -8.72 -13.75
N ASN A 747 -12.64 -9.56 -14.70
CA ASN A 747 -12.79 -11.02 -14.66
C ASN A 747 -11.43 -11.70 -14.62
N ASP A 748 -11.43 -12.95 -14.17
CA ASP A 748 -10.25 -13.81 -14.17
C ASP A 748 -9.06 -13.19 -13.41
N GLN A 749 -9.34 -12.51 -12.29
CA GLN A 749 -8.30 -11.87 -11.50
C GLN A 749 -7.27 -12.89 -11.04
N VAL A 750 -6.00 -12.53 -11.20
CA VAL A 750 -4.87 -13.31 -10.70
C VAL A 750 -4.79 -13.12 -9.18
N ARG A 751 -5.13 -14.15 -8.44
CA ARG A 751 -5.16 -14.14 -6.98
C ARG A 751 -4.75 -15.49 -6.40
N GLN A 752 -4.45 -15.48 -5.11
CA GLN A 752 -4.40 -16.68 -4.27
C GLN A 752 -5.77 -16.91 -3.65
N PHE A 753 -6.26 -18.16 -3.64
CA PHE A 753 -7.56 -18.51 -3.04
C PHE A 753 -7.62 -18.21 -1.54
N GLY A 754 -6.51 -18.35 -0.85
CA GLY A 754 -6.46 -18.40 0.61
C GLY A 754 -6.75 -19.77 1.20
N ALA A 755 -5.98 -20.14 2.23
CA ALA A 755 -6.06 -21.47 2.81
C ALA A 755 -7.43 -21.84 3.38
N ALA A 756 -8.12 -20.88 4.02
CA ALA A 756 -9.47 -21.09 4.53
C ALA A 756 -10.47 -21.39 3.40
N SER A 757 -10.39 -20.65 2.28
CA SER A 757 -11.25 -20.87 1.11
C SER A 757 -10.99 -22.23 0.48
N ILE A 758 -9.72 -22.62 0.33
CA ILE A 758 -9.34 -23.95 -0.20
C ILE A 758 -9.95 -25.06 0.65
N LEU A 759 -9.78 -24.98 1.97
CA LEU A 759 -10.31 -25.98 2.88
C LEU A 759 -11.84 -25.99 2.92
N ASN A 760 -12.48 -24.82 2.94
CA ASN A 760 -13.93 -24.72 2.88
C ASN A 760 -14.51 -25.32 1.59
N GLN A 761 -13.91 -25.04 0.43
CA GLN A 761 -14.35 -25.64 -0.85
C GLN A 761 -14.19 -27.15 -0.85
N CYS A 762 -13.05 -27.65 -0.35
CA CYS A 762 -12.86 -29.11 -0.22
C CYS A 762 -13.96 -29.75 0.63
N TYR A 763 -14.16 -29.27 1.86
CA TYR A 763 -15.07 -29.91 2.81
C TYR A 763 -16.55 -29.60 2.58
N SER A 764 -16.90 -28.52 1.88
CA SER A 764 -18.29 -28.21 1.50
C SER A 764 -18.75 -28.88 0.21
N SER A 765 -17.84 -29.50 -0.53
CA SER A 765 -18.14 -30.12 -1.85
C SER A 765 -19.11 -31.30 -1.70
N SER A 766 -20.10 -31.37 -2.61
CA SER A 766 -20.97 -32.53 -2.76
C SER A 766 -20.26 -33.74 -3.38
N ASN A 767 -19.08 -33.56 -3.99
CA ASN A 767 -18.25 -34.56 -4.63
C ASN A 767 -16.88 -34.68 -3.97
N PHE A 768 -16.85 -34.78 -2.66
CA PHE A 768 -15.62 -34.74 -1.84
C PHE A 768 -14.46 -35.58 -2.36
N ALA A 769 -14.74 -36.83 -2.81
CA ALA A 769 -13.72 -37.76 -3.29
C ALA A 769 -13.01 -37.33 -4.59
N SER A 770 -13.62 -36.43 -5.37
CA SER A 770 -13.06 -35.92 -6.64
C SER A 770 -12.89 -34.40 -6.67
N GLU A 771 -13.03 -33.75 -5.50
CA GLU A 771 -12.89 -32.30 -5.38
C GLU A 771 -11.42 -31.90 -5.53
N PRO A 772 -11.06 -31.10 -6.54
CA PRO A 772 -9.66 -30.71 -6.76
C PRO A 772 -9.03 -29.97 -5.58
N PHE A 773 -9.78 -29.14 -4.88
CA PHE A 773 -9.29 -28.41 -3.71
C PHE A 773 -8.84 -29.31 -2.57
N CYS A 774 -9.36 -30.56 -2.50
CA CYS A 774 -8.94 -31.54 -1.51
C CYS A 774 -7.52 -32.05 -1.75
N THR A 775 -6.98 -31.91 -2.95
CA THR A 775 -5.59 -32.29 -3.26
C THR A 775 -4.57 -31.23 -2.83
N LEU A 776 -5.02 -30.03 -2.53
CA LEU A 776 -4.18 -28.88 -2.19
C LEU A 776 -3.82 -28.81 -0.70
N HIS A 777 -4.27 -29.76 0.13
CA HIS A 777 -3.90 -29.77 1.54
C HIS A 777 -3.57 -31.18 2.03
N THR A 778 -2.84 -31.20 3.14
CA THR A 778 -2.53 -32.43 3.86
C THR A 778 -2.98 -32.33 5.31
N ARG A 779 -3.48 -33.44 5.87
CA ARG A 779 -3.91 -33.53 7.27
C ARG A 779 -3.16 -34.65 7.95
N SER A 780 -2.78 -34.48 9.24
CA SER A 780 -2.11 -35.52 10.01
C SER A 780 -3.08 -36.68 10.29
N ALA A 781 -2.51 -37.90 10.33
CA ALA A 781 -3.22 -39.05 10.85
C ALA A 781 -3.10 -39.07 12.39
N GLY A 782 -4.12 -39.56 13.06
CA GLY A 782 -4.10 -39.79 14.53
C GLY A 782 -5.27 -39.14 15.26
N PRO A 783 -5.25 -39.14 16.60
CA PRO A 783 -6.38 -38.70 17.41
C PRO A 783 -6.65 -37.20 17.36
N VAL A 784 -5.70 -36.41 16.90
CA VAL A 784 -5.82 -34.95 16.67
C VAL A 784 -5.40 -34.63 15.23
N PRO A 785 -6.30 -34.81 14.25
CA PRO A 785 -5.98 -34.69 12.84
C PRO A 785 -5.90 -33.20 12.44
N GLN A 786 -4.71 -32.62 12.52
CA GLN A 786 -4.43 -31.23 12.16
C GLN A 786 -4.21 -31.08 10.67
N VAL A 787 -4.58 -29.93 10.09
CA VAL A 787 -4.11 -29.50 8.78
C VAL A 787 -2.61 -29.24 8.87
N LEU A 788 -1.81 -29.99 8.13
CA LEU A 788 -0.34 -29.84 8.12
C LEU A 788 0.12 -28.79 7.14
N SER A 789 -0.41 -28.84 5.92
CA SER A 789 -0.04 -27.89 4.87
C SER A 789 -1.20 -27.57 3.93
N VAL A 790 -1.16 -26.40 3.31
CA VAL A 790 -2.06 -25.98 2.24
C VAL A 790 -1.23 -25.34 1.13
N GLN A 791 -1.46 -25.77 -0.13
CA GLN A 791 -0.89 -25.13 -1.31
C GLN A 791 -1.82 -24.00 -1.79
N ASN A 792 -1.31 -22.79 -1.87
CA ASN A 792 -2.07 -21.56 -2.17
C ASN A 792 -1.39 -20.77 -3.29
N ASN A 793 -1.27 -21.38 -4.47
CA ASN A 793 -0.63 -20.77 -5.62
C ASN A 793 -1.50 -19.71 -6.28
N TYR A 794 -0.89 -18.87 -7.12
CA TYR A 794 -1.59 -17.91 -7.96
C TYR A 794 -2.40 -18.64 -9.05
N VAL A 795 -3.63 -18.19 -9.25
CA VAL A 795 -4.60 -18.72 -10.22
C VAL A 795 -5.54 -17.61 -10.70
N ASN A 796 -6.17 -17.77 -11.86
CA ASN A 796 -7.21 -16.86 -12.34
C ASN A 796 -8.56 -17.30 -11.76
N VAL A 797 -9.16 -16.50 -10.86
CA VAL A 797 -10.34 -17.03 -10.13
C VAL A 797 -11.41 -16.01 -9.78
N ALA A 798 -11.11 -14.73 -9.62
CA ALA A 798 -12.07 -13.79 -9.05
C ALA A 798 -12.65 -12.86 -10.11
N SER A 799 -13.88 -12.40 -9.88
CA SER A 799 -14.47 -11.26 -10.60
C SER A 799 -14.72 -10.13 -9.62
N GLN A 800 -14.56 -8.88 -10.09
CA GLN A 800 -14.82 -7.67 -9.31
C GLN A 800 -15.67 -6.71 -10.14
N TRP A 801 -16.72 -6.16 -9.51
CA TRP A 801 -17.57 -5.11 -10.06
C TRP A 801 -17.33 -3.82 -9.30
N ASN A 802 -17.04 -2.76 -10.03
CA ASN A 802 -16.76 -1.45 -9.47
C ASN A 802 -17.54 -0.39 -10.23
N ARG A 803 -18.50 0.28 -9.56
CA ARG A 803 -19.42 1.26 -10.14
C ARG A 803 -19.52 2.50 -9.29
N GLY A 804 -19.65 3.65 -9.94
CA GLY A 804 -19.77 4.90 -9.20
C GLY A 804 -20.00 6.12 -10.08
N LEU A 805 -19.90 7.27 -9.41
CA LEU A 805 -20.04 8.60 -10.00
C LEU A 805 -18.86 9.47 -9.60
N ASP A 806 -18.27 10.16 -10.57
CA ASP A 806 -17.25 11.18 -10.35
C ASP A 806 -17.82 12.56 -10.70
N LEU A 807 -17.75 13.50 -9.76
CA LEU A 807 -18.08 14.91 -9.96
C LEU A 807 -16.80 15.75 -9.93
N ASN A 808 -16.59 16.53 -10.99
CA ASN A 808 -15.54 17.54 -11.05
C ASN A 808 -16.17 18.91 -11.26
N LEU A 809 -15.76 19.89 -10.45
CA LEU A 809 -16.25 21.25 -10.47
C LEU A 809 -15.10 22.25 -10.43
N ARG A 810 -15.17 23.28 -11.25
CA ARG A 810 -14.28 24.43 -11.20
C ARG A 810 -15.08 25.71 -11.37
N TYR A 811 -14.80 26.70 -10.52
CA TYR A 811 -15.38 28.04 -10.63
C TYR A 811 -14.31 29.11 -10.37
N ALA A 812 -14.16 30.04 -11.27
CA ALA A 812 -13.24 31.16 -11.14
C ALA A 812 -14.01 32.47 -11.27
N VAL A 813 -13.77 33.43 -10.35
CA VAL A 813 -14.45 34.71 -10.31
C VAL A 813 -13.50 35.80 -9.83
N GLU A 814 -13.52 36.94 -10.51
CA GLU A 814 -12.85 38.13 -10.07
C GLU A 814 -13.68 38.84 -9.00
N THR A 815 -13.07 39.16 -7.88
CA THR A 815 -13.72 39.84 -6.75
C THR A 815 -12.98 41.12 -6.38
N PRO A 816 -13.59 42.03 -5.63
CA PRO A 816 -12.88 43.26 -5.15
C PRO A 816 -11.66 42.98 -4.27
N ILE A 817 -11.54 41.73 -3.75
CA ILE A 817 -10.42 41.31 -2.91
C ILE A 817 -9.45 40.38 -3.66
N GLY A 818 -9.59 40.23 -4.98
CA GLY A 818 -8.69 39.40 -5.82
C GLY A 818 -9.41 38.31 -6.59
N ASP A 819 -8.63 37.48 -7.29
CA ASP A 819 -9.11 36.39 -8.12
C ASP A 819 -9.35 35.15 -7.25
N LEU A 820 -10.58 34.71 -7.24
CA LEU A 820 -11.03 33.56 -6.44
C LEU A 820 -11.30 32.35 -7.32
N THR A 821 -10.66 31.23 -7.02
CA THR A 821 -10.85 29.97 -7.73
C THR A 821 -11.30 28.89 -6.73
N PHE A 822 -12.39 28.18 -7.07
CA PHE A 822 -12.87 27.00 -6.38
C PHE A 822 -12.67 25.78 -7.26
N ASN A 823 -12.09 24.72 -6.71
CA ASN A 823 -12.08 23.39 -7.31
C ASN A 823 -12.79 22.41 -6.37
N GLY A 824 -13.56 21.50 -6.94
CA GLY A 824 -14.26 20.45 -6.18
C GLY A 824 -14.22 19.13 -6.94
N GLN A 825 -13.97 18.07 -6.21
CA GLN A 825 -13.95 16.71 -6.71
C GLN A 825 -14.66 15.81 -5.70
N VAL A 826 -15.55 14.95 -6.18
CA VAL A 826 -16.23 13.97 -5.34
C VAL A 826 -16.37 12.67 -6.11
N THR A 827 -16.01 11.57 -5.49
CA THR A 827 -16.28 10.22 -5.98
C THR A 827 -17.31 9.56 -5.05
N TRP A 828 -18.42 9.10 -5.62
CA TRP A 828 -19.38 8.21 -4.98
C TRP A 828 -19.18 6.80 -5.51
N GLN A 829 -18.68 5.93 -4.65
CA GLN A 829 -18.60 4.50 -4.94
C GLN A 829 -19.97 3.87 -4.67
N LEU A 830 -20.64 3.41 -5.70
CA LEU A 830 -21.98 2.83 -5.60
C LEU A 830 -21.94 1.33 -5.33
N GLU A 831 -20.90 0.67 -5.83
CA GLU A 831 -20.72 -0.77 -5.73
C GLU A 831 -19.23 -1.11 -5.84
N ASP A 832 -18.74 -1.94 -4.92
CA ASP A 832 -17.44 -2.62 -5.02
C ASP A 832 -17.59 -4.06 -4.54
N GLN A 833 -17.95 -4.94 -5.46
CA GLN A 833 -18.22 -6.34 -5.18
C GLN A 833 -17.10 -7.23 -5.67
N THR A 834 -16.72 -8.20 -4.89
CA THR A 834 -15.77 -9.25 -5.28
C THR A 834 -16.43 -10.62 -5.16
N GLN A 835 -16.29 -11.44 -6.17
CA GLN A 835 -16.71 -12.83 -6.17
C GLN A 835 -15.51 -13.74 -6.43
N LEU A 836 -15.13 -14.53 -5.44
CA LEU A 836 -13.95 -15.38 -5.54
C LEU A 836 -14.18 -16.61 -6.43
N LEU A 837 -15.37 -17.16 -6.41
CA LEU A 837 -15.78 -18.33 -7.21
C LEU A 837 -17.16 -18.08 -7.80
N ASN A 838 -17.41 -18.56 -9.01
CA ASN A 838 -18.73 -18.44 -9.66
C ASN A 838 -19.89 -19.02 -8.84
N ALA A 839 -19.59 -20.00 -7.96
CA ALA A 839 -20.59 -20.61 -7.09
C ALA A 839 -20.79 -19.87 -5.75
N SER A 840 -19.90 -18.91 -5.40
CA SER A 840 -20.03 -18.11 -4.18
C SER A 840 -20.90 -16.88 -4.43
N ALA A 841 -21.57 -16.38 -3.40
CA ALA A 841 -22.21 -15.07 -3.49
C ALA A 841 -21.14 -13.96 -3.60
N PRO A 842 -21.36 -12.92 -4.41
CA PRO A 842 -20.51 -11.73 -4.38
C PRO A 842 -20.51 -11.11 -2.98
N GLN A 843 -19.36 -10.62 -2.55
CA GLN A 843 -19.19 -9.90 -1.30
C GLN A 843 -19.00 -8.41 -1.63
N ASP A 844 -19.89 -7.57 -1.10
CA ASP A 844 -19.73 -6.12 -1.22
C ASP A 844 -18.73 -5.63 -0.17
N VAL A 845 -17.71 -4.91 -0.62
CA VAL A 845 -16.67 -4.33 0.22
C VAL A 845 -16.71 -2.80 0.19
N ASN A 846 -17.73 -2.22 -0.47
CA ASN A 846 -17.92 -0.79 -0.56
C ASN A 846 -18.11 -0.18 0.84
N GLY A 847 -17.43 0.94 1.11
CA GLY A 847 -17.47 1.58 2.41
C GLY A 847 -16.81 0.77 3.54
N SER A 848 -16.08 -0.31 3.25
CA SER A 848 -15.36 -1.10 4.25
C SER A 848 -14.05 -0.43 4.64
N THR A 849 -13.73 -0.48 5.94
CA THR A 849 -12.43 -0.05 6.48
C THR A 849 -11.45 -1.20 6.63
N PHE A 850 -11.86 -2.42 6.30
CA PHE A 850 -11.05 -3.62 6.46
C PHE A 850 -9.92 -3.70 5.42
N ALA A 851 -8.67 -3.77 5.88
CA ALA A 851 -7.48 -3.62 5.04
C ALA A 851 -7.24 -4.72 4.00
N PHE A 852 -7.80 -5.90 4.21
CA PHE A 852 -7.62 -7.02 3.28
C PHE A 852 -8.65 -7.01 2.14
N THR A 853 -9.61 -6.11 2.19
CA THR A 853 -10.47 -5.77 1.07
C THR A 853 -9.89 -4.54 0.37
N ASN A 854 -9.98 -4.47 -0.94
CA ASN A 854 -9.59 -3.28 -1.69
C ASN A 854 -10.66 -2.16 -1.58
N GLY A 855 -11.57 -2.27 -0.61
CA GLY A 855 -12.62 -1.31 -0.37
C GLY A 855 -12.06 0.05 0.08
N GLY A 856 -12.78 1.08 -0.24
CA GLY A 856 -12.55 2.46 0.18
C GLY A 856 -13.82 3.06 0.75
N PRO A 857 -13.80 4.33 1.15
CA PRO A 857 -15.03 5.02 1.59
C PRO A 857 -16.05 5.05 0.44
N ASP A 858 -17.32 4.92 0.81
CA ASP A 858 -18.43 5.03 -0.16
C ASP A 858 -18.50 6.40 -0.84
N VAL A 859 -18.04 7.44 -0.14
CA VAL A 859 -17.91 8.81 -0.64
C VAL A 859 -16.57 9.37 -0.23
N SER A 860 -15.85 9.91 -1.18
CA SER A 860 -14.64 10.70 -0.94
C SER A 860 -14.72 12.01 -1.71
N GLY A 861 -14.20 13.09 -1.14
CA GLY A 861 -14.27 14.41 -1.75
C GLY A 861 -13.08 15.28 -1.41
N ARG A 862 -12.76 16.19 -2.32
CA ARG A 862 -11.76 17.23 -2.12
C ARG A 862 -12.26 18.54 -2.68
N PHE A 863 -12.13 19.59 -1.88
CA PHE A 863 -12.51 20.95 -2.25
C PHE A 863 -11.33 21.87 -1.96
N SER A 864 -10.98 22.74 -2.88
CA SER A 864 -9.96 23.77 -2.66
C SER A 864 -10.46 25.14 -3.07
N THR A 865 -9.95 26.15 -2.39
CA THR A 865 -10.23 27.56 -2.64
C THR A 865 -8.90 28.31 -2.66
N THR A 866 -8.64 29.01 -3.76
CA THR A 866 -7.44 29.85 -3.93
C THR A 866 -7.88 31.29 -4.14
N LEU A 867 -7.37 32.22 -3.32
CA LEU A 867 -7.56 33.64 -3.49
C LEU A 867 -6.20 34.29 -3.83
N ARG A 868 -6.09 34.92 -5.01
CA ARG A 868 -4.91 35.69 -5.43
C ARG A 868 -5.20 37.20 -5.34
N ASN A 869 -4.38 37.89 -4.54
CA ASN A 869 -4.49 39.34 -4.35
C ASN A 869 -3.09 39.98 -4.43
N GLY A 870 -2.73 40.55 -5.57
CA GLY A 870 -1.40 41.07 -5.81
C GLY A 870 -0.34 40.00 -5.61
N ASN A 871 0.64 40.25 -4.74
CA ASN A 871 1.71 39.32 -4.44
C ASN A 871 1.31 38.18 -3.44
N TRP A 872 0.09 38.20 -2.92
CA TRP A 872 -0.40 37.24 -1.97
C TRP A 872 -1.28 36.19 -2.64
N THR A 873 -1.09 34.93 -2.24
CA THR A 873 -2.00 33.83 -2.56
C THR A 873 -2.40 33.17 -1.25
N TYR A 874 -3.69 33.07 -1.01
CA TYR A 874 -4.27 32.34 0.15
C TYR A 874 -4.93 31.08 -0.35
N PHE A 875 -4.73 29.99 0.39
CA PHE A 875 -5.23 28.68 0.00
C PHE A 875 -5.96 28.01 1.17
N TRP A 876 -7.05 27.34 0.87
CA TRP A 876 -7.78 26.48 1.77
C TRP A 876 -8.17 25.20 1.03
N ALA A 877 -7.84 24.03 1.58
CA ALA A 877 -8.32 22.74 1.09
C ALA A 877 -9.12 22.03 2.16
N THR A 878 -10.05 21.19 1.72
CA THR A 878 -10.83 20.28 2.57
C THR A 878 -10.86 18.94 1.91
N THR A 879 -10.37 17.90 2.60
CA THR A 879 -10.51 16.50 2.21
C THR A 879 -11.62 15.88 3.05
N PHE A 880 -12.61 15.28 2.40
CA PHE A 880 -13.74 14.62 3.01
C PHE A 880 -13.68 13.12 2.77
N ILE A 881 -13.84 12.34 3.83
CA ILE A 881 -13.91 10.88 3.82
C ILE A 881 -15.27 10.49 4.39
N GLY A 882 -16.06 9.76 3.62
CA GLY A 882 -17.38 9.28 4.01
C GLY A 882 -17.32 8.30 5.18
N LYS A 883 -18.47 8.00 5.73
CA LYS A 883 -18.60 6.94 6.74
C LYS A 883 -18.19 5.58 6.15
N GLY A 884 -17.76 4.67 7.03
CA GLY A 884 -17.45 3.30 6.64
C GLY A 884 -18.00 2.29 7.63
N SER A 885 -18.22 1.05 7.18
CA SER A 885 -18.68 -0.04 8.01
C SER A 885 -18.10 -1.37 7.54
N ASP A 886 -17.60 -2.16 8.48
CA ASP A 886 -17.13 -3.53 8.19
C ASP A 886 -18.25 -4.58 8.40
N THR A 887 -19.46 -4.17 8.75
CA THR A 887 -20.58 -5.08 9.02
C THR A 887 -21.00 -5.88 7.78
N GLU A 888 -20.86 -5.31 6.58
CA GLU A 888 -21.16 -6.02 5.33
C GLU A 888 -20.15 -7.11 5.03
N VAL A 889 -18.88 -6.88 5.36
CA VAL A 889 -17.81 -7.86 5.19
C VAL A 889 -17.98 -9.04 6.15
N PHE A 890 -18.35 -8.77 7.41
CA PHE A 890 -18.44 -9.79 8.46
C PHE A 890 -19.85 -10.34 8.69
N GLY A 891 -20.85 -9.76 8.08
CA GLY A 891 -22.25 -10.16 8.16
C GLY A 891 -23.05 -9.43 9.27
N ALA A 892 -24.34 -9.32 9.06
CA ALA A 892 -25.26 -8.68 10.01
C ALA A 892 -25.23 -9.38 11.38
N GLY A 893 -25.12 -8.59 12.46
CA GLY A 893 -25.02 -9.08 13.84
C GLY A 893 -23.62 -9.49 14.27
N SER A 894 -22.60 -9.32 13.42
CA SER A 894 -21.20 -9.52 13.79
C SER A 894 -20.69 -8.47 14.80
N ASP A 895 -21.42 -7.38 14.96
CA ASP A 895 -21.17 -6.31 15.92
C ASP A 895 -21.47 -6.71 17.37
N ILE A 896 -22.26 -7.77 17.60
CA ILE A 896 -22.50 -8.34 18.93
C ILE A 896 -21.68 -9.62 19.10
N ILE A 897 -20.66 -9.56 19.92
CA ILE A 897 -19.79 -10.69 20.19
C ILE A 897 -19.98 -11.28 21.60
N ASN A 898 -19.74 -12.56 21.73
CA ASN A 898 -19.60 -13.22 23.03
C ASN A 898 -18.14 -13.05 23.50
N SER A 899 -17.87 -12.01 24.30
CA SER A 899 -16.51 -11.73 24.76
C SER A 899 -16.14 -12.57 25.97
N THR A 900 -15.17 -13.45 25.82
CA THR A 900 -14.54 -14.18 26.94
C THR A 900 -13.49 -13.32 27.66
N ARG A 901 -13.14 -12.16 27.13
CA ARG A 901 -12.20 -11.20 27.76
C ARG A 901 -12.87 -10.33 28.81
N LEU A 902 -14.17 -10.14 28.72
CA LEU A 902 -14.98 -9.48 29.74
C LEU A 902 -15.35 -10.47 30.85
N SER A 903 -15.75 -9.96 32.02
CA SER A 903 -16.20 -10.80 33.12
C SER A 903 -17.37 -11.70 32.68
N SER A 904 -17.22 -13.00 32.81
CA SER A 904 -18.27 -13.97 32.49
C SER A 904 -19.04 -14.39 33.74
N THR A 905 -20.33 -14.64 33.56
CA THR A 905 -21.09 -15.36 34.57
C THR A 905 -21.05 -16.87 34.33
N CYS A 906 -20.96 -17.61 35.38
CA CYS A 906 -21.03 -19.06 35.35
C CYS A 906 -22.35 -19.58 35.94
N ARG A 907 -22.93 -20.58 35.26
CA ARG A 907 -24.09 -21.28 35.74
C ARG A 907 -23.66 -22.67 36.20
N THR A 908 -23.80 -22.94 37.50
CA THR A 908 -23.52 -24.27 38.07
C THR A 908 -24.61 -25.26 37.72
N PRO A 909 -24.33 -26.59 37.84
CA PRO A 909 -25.37 -27.61 37.68
C PRO A 909 -26.57 -27.47 38.61
N ALA A 910 -26.41 -26.81 39.77
CA ALA A 910 -27.47 -26.42 40.68
C ALA A 910 -28.24 -25.18 40.27
N ASN A 911 -28.03 -24.64 39.04
CA ASN A 911 -28.69 -23.46 38.49
C ASN A 911 -28.36 -22.15 39.22
N VAL A 912 -27.29 -22.10 39.98
CA VAL A 912 -26.78 -20.87 40.59
C VAL A 912 -25.96 -20.10 39.55
N THR A 913 -26.38 -18.90 39.24
CA THR A 913 -25.67 -17.97 38.37
C THR A 913 -24.87 -17.01 39.24
N ALA A 914 -23.55 -17.01 39.07
CA ALA A 914 -22.66 -16.13 39.82
C ALA A 914 -21.44 -15.76 38.92
N PRO A 915 -20.70 -14.67 39.21
CA PRO A 915 -19.44 -14.39 38.51
C PRO A 915 -18.52 -15.62 38.58
N CYS A 916 -17.96 -16.05 37.44
CA CYS A 916 -17.11 -17.24 37.35
C CYS A 916 -15.99 -17.25 38.39
N SER A 917 -15.46 -16.06 38.70
CA SER A 917 -14.44 -15.84 39.70
C SER A 917 -14.80 -16.29 41.12
N THR A 918 -16.07 -16.19 41.45
CA THR A 918 -16.58 -16.58 42.79
C THR A 918 -16.85 -18.08 42.92
N LEU A 919 -16.88 -18.81 41.80
CA LEU A 919 -17.13 -20.25 41.71
C LEU A 919 -15.88 -21.09 41.56
N THR A 920 -14.71 -20.47 41.33
CA THR A 920 -13.46 -21.23 41.22
C THR A 920 -12.97 -21.67 42.59
N ASN A 921 -12.56 -22.93 42.69
CA ASN A 921 -11.82 -23.41 43.84
C ASN A 921 -10.38 -22.88 43.81
N GLY A 922 -9.61 -23.09 44.88
CA GLY A 922 -8.21 -22.62 45.00
C GLY A 922 -7.25 -23.09 43.89
N SER A 923 -7.66 -24.01 43.02
CA SER A 923 -6.90 -24.39 41.80
C SER A 923 -7.32 -23.62 40.56
N GLY A 924 -8.30 -22.71 40.65
CA GLY A 924 -8.80 -21.95 39.50
C GLY A 924 -9.76 -22.74 38.59
N ALA A 925 -10.08 -23.99 38.95
CA ALA A 925 -11.00 -24.79 38.18
C ALA A 925 -12.45 -24.53 38.60
N LEU A 926 -13.34 -24.46 37.62
CA LEU A 926 -14.80 -24.40 37.85
C LEU A 926 -15.33 -25.76 38.25
N PRO A 927 -16.38 -25.84 39.07
CA PRO A 927 -17.07 -27.09 39.39
C PRO A 927 -17.48 -27.84 38.12
N ALA A 928 -17.35 -29.15 38.10
CA ALA A 928 -17.73 -29.97 36.95
C ALA A 928 -19.19 -29.72 36.56
N GLY A 929 -19.44 -29.57 35.26
CA GLY A 929 -20.75 -29.24 34.72
C GLY A 929 -21.14 -27.74 34.80
N THR A 930 -20.23 -26.88 35.22
CA THR A 930 -20.49 -25.40 35.18
C THR A 930 -20.44 -24.92 33.74
N VAL A 931 -21.47 -24.19 33.33
CA VAL A 931 -21.53 -23.55 32.02
C VAL A 931 -21.06 -22.09 32.16
N VAL A 932 -20.05 -21.71 31.42
CA VAL A 932 -19.59 -20.32 31.31
C VAL A 932 -20.52 -19.59 30.35
N VAL A 933 -21.20 -18.53 30.84
CA VAL A 933 -22.00 -17.65 30.01
C VAL A 933 -21.14 -16.41 29.72
N PRO A 934 -20.60 -16.26 28.52
CA PRO A 934 -19.80 -15.09 28.18
C PRO A 934 -20.66 -13.83 28.22
N LEU A 935 -20.08 -12.71 28.63
CA LEU A 935 -20.72 -11.42 28.53
C LEU A 935 -20.79 -11.01 27.05
N GLN A 936 -21.97 -10.58 26.61
CA GLN A 936 -22.11 -9.99 25.29
C GLN A 936 -21.53 -8.57 25.28
N ALA A 937 -20.84 -8.22 24.22
CA ALA A 937 -20.32 -6.89 24.00
C ALA A 937 -20.65 -6.43 22.58
N TYR A 938 -20.93 -5.15 22.46
CA TYR A 938 -21.02 -4.48 21.17
C TYR A 938 -19.63 -4.03 20.72
N THR A 939 -19.32 -4.30 19.46
CA THR A 939 -18.08 -3.90 18.80
C THR A 939 -18.36 -2.77 17.80
N LYS A 940 -17.64 -1.69 17.92
CA LYS A 940 -17.73 -0.56 16.98
C LYS A 940 -16.97 -0.91 15.70
N GLN A 941 -17.70 -1.39 14.69
CA GLN A 941 -17.18 -1.79 13.36
C GLN A 941 -17.45 -0.72 12.29
N TYR A 942 -17.88 0.46 12.68
CA TYR A 942 -18.13 1.57 11.79
C TYR A 942 -17.30 2.79 12.16
N VAL A 943 -17.10 3.66 11.21
CA VAL A 943 -16.43 4.95 11.36
C VAL A 943 -17.35 6.06 10.86
N GLU A 944 -17.32 7.19 11.56
CA GLU A 944 -18.02 8.39 11.15
C GLU A 944 -17.31 9.06 9.97
N ALA A 945 -18.04 9.90 9.23
CA ALA A 945 -17.44 10.74 8.21
C ALA A 945 -16.45 11.75 8.82
N THR A 946 -15.33 11.91 8.19
CA THR A 946 -14.20 12.73 8.70
C THR A 946 -13.82 13.78 7.67
N SER A 947 -13.40 14.97 8.11
CA SER A 947 -12.92 16.04 7.23
C SER A 947 -11.61 16.62 7.74
N TYR A 948 -10.63 16.74 6.86
CA TYR A 948 -9.35 17.41 7.12
C TYR A 948 -9.31 18.75 6.41
N HIS A 949 -8.73 19.75 7.05
CA HIS A 949 -8.65 21.10 6.53
C HIS A 949 -7.22 21.62 6.53
N ASP A 950 -6.76 22.09 5.39
CA ASP A 950 -5.41 22.63 5.19
C ASP A 950 -5.49 24.09 4.79
N VAL A 951 -4.59 24.91 5.33
CA VAL A 951 -4.55 26.35 5.03
C VAL A 951 -3.13 26.80 4.78
N SER A 952 -2.95 27.73 3.85
CA SER A 952 -1.66 28.41 3.66
C SER A 952 -1.78 29.81 3.12
N ALA A 953 -0.69 30.57 3.27
CA ALA A 953 -0.47 31.85 2.65
C ALA A 953 0.89 31.86 1.97
N ARG A 954 0.94 32.33 0.72
CA ARG A 954 2.14 32.48 -0.09
C ARG A 954 2.33 33.96 -0.45
N TYR A 955 3.54 34.43 -0.33
CA TYR A 955 3.94 35.81 -0.72
C TYR A 955 5.08 35.74 -1.74
N GLN A 956 4.91 36.40 -2.86
CA GLN A 956 5.92 36.52 -3.90
C GLN A 956 6.58 37.93 -3.81
N MET A 957 7.89 37.93 -3.77
CA MET A 957 8.71 39.17 -3.71
C MET A 957 9.87 39.04 -4.69
N ASP A 958 9.76 39.70 -5.83
CA ASP A 958 10.69 39.58 -6.95
C ASP A 958 10.97 38.09 -7.30
N ASP A 959 12.21 37.65 -7.21
CA ASP A 959 12.62 36.24 -7.47
C ASP A 959 12.32 35.28 -6.34
N TRP A 960 11.87 35.74 -5.16
CA TRP A 960 11.62 34.95 -3.97
C TRP A 960 10.14 34.65 -3.80
N THR A 961 9.88 33.44 -3.38
CA THR A 961 8.55 33.00 -2.93
C THR A 961 8.65 32.43 -1.51
N PHE A 962 7.87 32.96 -0.61
CA PHE A 962 7.74 32.52 0.77
C PHE A 962 6.34 31.97 0.98
N GLN A 963 6.25 30.81 1.60
CA GLN A 963 4.99 30.21 1.92
C GLN A 963 5.01 29.59 3.32
N ALA A 964 3.90 29.69 4.03
CA ALA A 964 3.69 29.01 5.31
C ALA A 964 2.24 28.56 5.41
N GLY A 965 2.02 27.44 6.10
CA GLY A 965 0.68 26.89 6.27
C GLY A 965 0.58 25.86 7.39
N ILE A 966 -0.63 25.39 7.59
CA ILE A 966 -0.96 24.33 8.56
C ILE A 966 -1.81 23.29 7.84
N GLN A 967 -1.37 22.06 7.85
CA GLN A 967 -2.14 20.89 7.44
C GLN A 967 -2.87 20.32 8.65
N ASN A 968 -4.06 19.77 8.42
CA ASN A 968 -4.97 19.29 9.45
C ASN A 968 -5.18 20.34 10.56
N LEU A 969 -5.69 21.50 10.16
CA LEU A 969 -5.82 22.69 11.00
C LEU A 969 -6.52 22.41 12.35
N PHE A 970 -7.53 21.56 12.35
CA PHE A 970 -8.35 21.27 13.52
C PHE A 970 -7.85 20.07 14.34
N ASP A 971 -6.73 19.45 13.92
CA ASP A 971 -6.14 18.28 14.56
C ASP A 971 -7.10 17.08 14.62
N GLU A 972 -7.84 16.88 13.53
CA GLU A 972 -8.78 15.77 13.44
C GLU A 972 -8.01 14.44 13.42
N ARG A 973 -8.39 13.53 14.31
CA ARG A 973 -7.71 12.23 14.47
C ARG A 973 -8.48 11.13 13.73
N PRO A 974 -7.80 10.03 13.35
CA PRO A 974 -8.49 8.87 12.80
C PRO A 974 -9.59 8.37 13.73
N PRO A 975 -10.76 7.99 13.21
CA PRO A 975 -11.85 7.47 14.04
C PRO A 975 -11.47 6.15 14.71
N ALA A 976 -11.93 5.95 15.94
CA ALA A 976 -11.61 4.76 16.72
C ALA A 976 -12.55 3.59 16.38
N GLN A 977 -11.97 2.38 16.29
CA GLN A 977 -12.65 1.11 16.03
C GLN A 977 -12.31 0.03 17.06
N SER A 978 -13.18 -0.97 17.22
CA SER A 978 -12.97 -2.13 18.10
C SER A 978 -11.94 -3.13 17.53
N SER A 979 -11.30 -3.90 18.42
CA SER A 979 -10.19 -4.79 18.07
C SER A 979 -10.56 -6.07 17.33
N THR A 980 -11.84 -6.41 17.28
CA THR A 980 -12.25 -7.79 17.02
C THR A 980 -12.19 -8.20 15.58
N GLN A 981 -12.37 -7.30 14.63
CA GLN A 981 -12.42 -7.63 13.20
C GLN A 981 -11.90 -6.51 12.28
N SER A 982 -11.89 -5.27 12.74
CA SER A 982 -11.47 -4.13 11.94
C SER A 982 -9.94 -4.01 11.88
N PHE A 983 -9.44 -3.53 10.76
CA PHE A 983 -8.03 -3.23 10.59
C PHE A 983 -7.70 -1.87 11.18
N ARG A 984 -6.90 -1.88 12.23
CA ARG A 984 -6.57 -0.68 13.00
C ARG A 984 -5.15 -0.73 13.58
N ILE A 985 -4.60 0.44 13.92
CA ILE A 985 -3.43 0.56 14.80
C ILE A 985 -3.87 1.13 16.14
N GLY A 986 -3.51 0.49 17.25
CA GLY A 986 -4.08 0.90 18.51
C GLY A 986 -5.59 0.83 18.45
N THR A 987 -6.28 1.97 18.55
CA THR A 987 -7.71 2.11 18.29
C THR A 987 -8.02 2.83 16.98
N ALA A 988 -7.02 3.43 16.32
CA ALA A 988 -7.18 4.26 15.15
C ALA A 988 -7.50 3.41 13.90
N ALA A 989 -8.57 3.76 13.18
CA ALA A 989 -8.82 3.24 11.84
C ALA A 989 -7.69 3.66 10.90
N LEU A 990 -7.33 2.78 9.98
CA LEU A 990 -6.36 3.07 8.92
C LEU A 990 -7.08 3.40 7.63
N ASN A 991 -6.35 3.38 6.52
CA ASN A 991 -6.84 3.68 5.18
C ASN A 991 -7.49 5.07 5.07
N ALA A 992 -6.90 5.91 4.27
CA ALA A 992 -7.35 7.27 3.97
C ALA A 992 -7.34 8.31 5.14
N TYR A 993 -7.08 7.92 6.39
CA TYR A 993 -7.07 8.82 7.54
C TYR A 993 -5.67 9.37 7.86
N ASP A 994 -5.61 10.64 8.30
CA ASP A 994 -4.36 11.30 8.70
C ASP A 994 -3.93 10.85 10.10
N ILE A 995 -2.94 9.96 10.15
CA ILE A 995 -2.36 9.44 11.39
C ILE A 995 -1.28 10.36 12.00
N ILE A 996 -0.76 11.32 11.24
CA ILE A 996 0.28 12.25 11.72
C ILE A 996 -0.35 13.32 12.61
N GLY A 997 -1.52 13.84 12.23
CA GLY A 997 -2.21 14.93 12.90
C GLY A 997 -1.75 16.31 12.41
N ARG A 998 -2.05 17.35 13.17
CA ARG A 998 -1.78 18.74 12.80
C ARG A 998 -0.28 18.99 12.62
N ARG A 999 0.08 19.65 11.51
CA ARG A 999 1.48 19.96 11.18
C ARG A 999 1.59 21.32 10.50
N GLY A 1000 2.65 22.06 10.85
CA GLY A 1000 2.97 23.34 10.24
C GLY A 1000 4.09 23.18 9.22
N PHE A 1001 4.01 23.88 8.11
CA PHE A 1001 5.05 23.89 7.09
C PHE A 1001 5.49 25.29 6.70
N VAL A 1002 6.75 25.36 6.26
CA VAL A 1002 7.35 26.56 5.67
C VAL A 1002 8.11 26.17 4.41
N GLN A 1003 7.90 26.92 3.35
CA GLN A 1003 8.62 26.76 2.09
C GLN A 1003 9.21 28.09 1.64
N VAL A 1004 10.43 28.03 1.13
CA VAL A 1004 11.11 29.17 0.49
C VAL A 1004 11.67 28.70 -0.84
N THR A 1005 11.37 29.46 -1.90
CA THR A 1005 11.93 29.20 -3.23
C THR A 1005 12.50 30.48 -3.82
N ARG A 1006 13.50 30.33 -4.69
CA ARG A 1006 14.07 31.43 -5.46
C ARG A 1006 14.34 31.00 -6.89
N ARG A 1007 13.92 31.83 -7.84
CA ARG A 1007 14.23 31.70 -9.27
C ARG A 1007 15.08 32.85 -9.75
N PHE A 1008 16.14 32.62 -10.52
CA PHE A 1008 17.02 33.66 -11.05
C PHE A 1008 17.84 33.19 -12.24
#